data_906638396f07db1582888e040ba4a758
#
_entry.id   906638396f07db1582888e040ba4a758
#
_cell.length_a   1.000
_cell.length_b   1.000
_cell.length_c   1.000
_cell.angle_alpha   90.00
_cell.angle_beta   90.00
_cell.angle_gamma   90.00
#
_symmetry.space_group_name_H-M   'P 1'
#
loop_
_entity.id
_entity.type
_entity.pdbx_description
1 polymer ?
#
loop_
_entity_poly.entity_id
_entity_poly.type
_entity_poly.pdbx_seq_one_letter_code
_entity_poly.pdbx_strand_id
1 'polypeptide(L)'
;FIRSHISIGDGIYKSLDAGKTWTNMGLGKTGRISNVLIDPRNPEIVLACALGHAYGPQPERGVFRTTDGGKNWEKVLFVDENTGCSDMTMDPNNSRILFAGMWQVEIHTWGRDSGGPGSGLFKSTDGGVTWKRLEGHGLPHPPVGRIAVRVAQRDSNRVYAMIETGDGVPWEGHPGQSGALWRSDDGGENWQLVNSDRQIRGRTHYYTREEISPDNENEVYFFTSAFSRTLDGGHTLTAMPASPGGDNHEMWIDPTNGDRMAVVNDQGISISVDRGHSWDHIQLPIAQIYHVTVDDQIPYFVYGNRQDGSSYRGPSNSLQFGGFGGGGISRSVWHPIGGGESGFATPDPVDNNIIWSSGTGAGSVSGAVVRFDERNRQWREVEVWPVDVSGATAAEVKYRFNWEFPIAISPHDHNKVYAGSQFVHETTDGGNSWHVISPDLTRNDNSRMGSSGGLTPDNIGVEYAGVVFAIAESPKEAGVIWAGTNDGLVQITRDGGKNWTNVTKNIPNMLDWGTVSNIEASRYDAGTAYITVDGHQVNNRDPFVYKTADFGKTWTEITNGIPHSMLSYAHCVREDPVRKGLLYLGTENALYVSFDDGKNWQPLQSGLPHAPVYWMTVQERFHDLDVATYGRGFWILDDLTPFEQMTPEVLAST
;
A
#
# COMPACT_ATOMS: atom_id res chain seq x y z
N PHE A 1 4.33 4.55 8.89
CA PHE A 1 4.56 5.22 7.60
C PHE A 1 3.24 5.38 6.85
N ILE A 2 3.25 6.11 5.75
CA ILE A 2 2.05 6.39 4.95
C ILE A 2 2.35 6.15 3.47
N ARG A 3 1.45 5.41 2.79
CA ARG A 3 1.53 5.11 1.37
C ARG A 3 0.12 4.98 0.80
N SER A 4 -0.02 5.14 -0.51
CA SER A 4 -1.32 5.17 -1.20
C SER A 4 -2.14 3.89 -1.03
N HIS A 5 -1.49 2.73 -0.92
CA HIS A 5 -2.11 1.40 -0.92
C HIS A 5 -2.17 0.72 0.45
N ILE A 6 -1.76 1.40 1.54
CA ILE A 6 -1.74 0.78 2.87
C ILE A 6 -3.10 0.88 3.52
N SER A 7 -3.57 -0.22 4.08
CA SER A 7 -4.80 -0.31 4.85
C SER A 7 -4.88 0.74 5.95
N ILE A 8 -6.05 1.34 6.13
CA ILE A 8 -6.22 2.49 7.02
C ILE A 8 -6.47 2.12 8.47
N GLY A 9 -6.86 0.89 8.78
CA GLY A 9 -7.17 0.44 10.13
C GLY A 9 -8.55 0.90 10.64
N ASP A 10 -8.97 0.40 11.80
CA ASP A 10 -10.28 0.60 12.39
C ASP A 10 -10.26 0.85 13.91
N GLY A 11 -9.18 1.41 14.44
CA GLY A 11 -9.07 1.86 15.83
C GLY A 11 -8.00 1.16 16.66
N ILE A 12 -8.20 1.18 17.99
CA ILE A 12 -7.27 0.63 19.00
C ILE A 12 -7.84 -0.67 19.57
N TYR A 13 -6.96 -1.65 19.73
CA TYR A 13 -7.27 -2.94 20.33
C TYR A 13 -6.45 -3.17 21.59
N LYS A 14 -7.08 -3.75 22.61
CA LYS A 14 -6.46 -4.11 23.90
C LYS A 14 -6.60 -5.60 24.16
N SER A 15 -5.51 -6.24 24.56
CA SER A 15 -5.50 -7.61 25.07
C SER A 15 -5.23 -7.60 26.58
N LEU A 16 -5.88 -8.50 27.31
CA LEU A 16 -5.67 -8.75 28.73
C LEU A 16 -5.08 -10.15 29.01
N ASP A 17 -4.80 -10.93 27.97
CA ASP A 17 -4.38 -12.32 28.03
C ASP A 17 -3.13 -12.62 27.18
N ALA A 18 -2.23 -11.63 27.08
CA ALA A 18 -0.98 -11.69 26.32
C ALA A 18 -1.21 -11.94 24.80
N GLY A 19 -2.21 -11.28 24.23
CA GLY A 19 -2.47 -11.29 22.80
C GLY A 19 -3.30 -12.48 22.29
N LYS A 20 -3.86 -13.31 23.16
CA LYS A 20 -4.73 -14.42 22.75
C LYS A 20 -6.09 -13.94 22.28
N THR A 21 -6.64 -12.93 22.95
CA THR A 21 -7.88 -12.25 22.58
C THR A 21 -7.68 -10.73 22.57
N TRP A 22 -8.45 -10.04 21.73
CA TRP A 22 -8.36 -8.60 21.56
C TRP A 22 -9.76 -7.97 21.60
N THR A 23 -9.86 -6.83 22.27
CA THR A 23 -11.09 -6.03 22.34
C THR A 23 -10.84 -4.69 21.69
N ASN A 24 -11.73 -4.28 20.77
CA ASN A 24 -11.70 -2.94 20.19
C ASN A 24 -12.06 -1.91 21.28
N MET A 25 -11.19 -0.93 21.46
CA MET A 25 -11.29 0.14 22.45
C MET A 25 -11.74 1.48 21.85
N GLY A 26 -12.28 1.47 20.65
CA GLY A 26 -12.77 2.67 19.96
C GLY A 26 -11.77 3.30 19.01
N LEU A 27 -12.04 4.54 18.64
CA LEU A 27 -11.32 5.32 17.62
C LEU A 27 -11.36 4.69 16.22
N GLY A 28 -12.37 3.87 15.89
CA GLY A 28 -12.49 3.17 14.59
C GLY A 28 -12.59 4.09 13.38
N LYS A 29 -13.01 5.34 13.57
CA LYS A 29 -13.10 6.33 12.48
C LYS A 29 -11.79 7.10 12.23
N THR A 30 -10.80 6.97 13.12
CA THR A 30 -9.54 7.73 12.97
C THR A 30 -8.71 7.28 11.77
N GLY A 31 -8.83 6.01 11.38
CA GLY A 31 -7.91 5.43 10.41
C GLY A 31 -6.54 5.12 11.05
N ARG A 32 -5.47 5.67 10.50
CA ARG A 32 -4.10 5.40 10.96
C ARG A 32 -3.80 6.04 12.30
N ILE A 33 -3.36 5.23 13.26
CA ILE A 33 -2.83 5.67 14.55
C ILE A 33 -1.32 5.43 14.52
N SER A 34 -0.55 6.52 14.61
CA SER A 34 0.90 6.50 14.45
C SER A 34 1.62 6.02 15.72
N ASN A 35 1.04 6.31 16.88
CA ASN A 35 1.65 6.02 18.17
C ASN A 35 0.59 5.88 19.26
N VAL A 36 0.85 5.04 20.27
CA VAL A 36 0.04 4.89 21.48
C VAL A 36 0.97 4.95 22.69
N LEU A 37 0.77 5.93 23.56
CA LEU A 37 1.55 6.10 24.79
C LEU A 37 0.71 5.77 26.00
N ILE A 38 1.25 4.93 26.88
CA ILE A 38 0.63 4.54 28.15
C ILE A 38 1.42 5.21 29.29
N ASP A 39 0.75 5.92 30.21
CA ASP A 39 1.43 6.47 31.40
C ASP A 39 1.94 5.31 32.27
N PRO A 40 3.26 5.17 32.48
CA PRO A 40 3.82 4.05 33.21
C PRO A 40 3.41 4.01 34.68
N ARG A 41 2.91 5.13 35.24
CA ARG A 41 2.42 5.23 36.63
C ARG A 41 0.92 4.93 36.77
N ASN A 42 0.17 5.07 35.66
CA ASN A 42 -1.26 4.80 35.66
C ASN A 42 -1.70 4.30 34.28
N PRO A 43 -1.81 2.98 34.03
CA PRO A 43 -2.13 2.42 32.73
C PRO A 43 -3.57 2.70 32.26
N GLU A 44 -4.41 3.31 33.09
CA GLU A 44 -5.71 3.82 32.65
C GLU A 44 -5.59 5.13 31.86
N ILE A 45 -4.44 5.82 31.96
CA ILE A 45 -4.14 7.01 31.15
C ILE A 45 -3.39 6.56 29.90
N VAL A 46 -4.02 6.75 28.74
CA VAL A 46 -3.44 6.42 27.44
C VAL A 46 -3.66 7.58 26.46
N LEU A 47 -2.66 7.88 25.66
CA LEU A 47 -2.76 8.83 24.56
C LEU A 47 -2.60 8.11 23.22
N ALA A 48 -3.39 8.51 22.24
CA ALA A 48 -3.35 8.00 20.86
C ALA A 48 -3.06 9.13 19.88
N CYS A 49 -2.00 8.97 19.09
CA CYS A 49 -1.57 9.89 18.06
C CYS A 49 -2.25 9.49 16.73
N ALA A 50 -3.38 10.12 16.40
CA ALA A 50 -4.17 9.78 15.22
C ALA A 50 -3.77 10.65 14.02
N LEU A 51 -3.10 10.03 13.04
CA LEU A 51 -2.76 10.65 11.76
C LEU A 51 -4.00 10.83 10.87
N GLY A 52 -4.93 9.91 10.94
CA GLY A 52 -6.08 9.86 10.06
C GLY A 52 -5.83 8.98 8.82
N HIS A 53 -6.84 8.89 7.96
CA HIS A 53 -6.72 8.14 6.70
C HIS A 53 -5.94 8.87 5.62
N ALA A 54 -5.81 10.20 5.72
CA ALA A 54 -5.05 11.08 4.82
C ALA A 54 -5.56 11.19 3.37
N TYR A 55 -6.77 10.74 3.08
CA TYR A 55 -7.40 10.81 1.75
C TYR A 55 -8.40 11.96 1.61
N GLY A 56 -8.28 12.98 2.43
CA GLY A 56 -9.15 14.16 2.46
C GLY A 56 -9.33 14.68 3.87
N PRO A 57 -10.07 15.79 4.05
CA PRO A 57 -10.37 16.35 5.35
C PRO A 57 -11.07 15.34 6.26
N GLN A 58 -10.68 15.33 7.55
CA GLN A 58 -11.20 14.36 8.52
C GLN A 58 -11.17 14.94 9.93
N PRO A 59 -12.33 15.06 10.61
CA PRO A 59 -12.39 15.61 11.96
C PRO A 59 -11.79 14.70 13.04
N GLU A 60 -11.57 13.41 12.76
CA GLU A 60 -11.02 12.45 13.72
C GLU A 60 -9.48 12.41 13.75
N ARG A 61 -8.80 13.40 13.16
CA ARG A 61 -7.34 13.58 13.27
C ARG A 61 -6.96 14.26 14.59
N GLY A 62 -5.74 14.04 15.07
CA GLY A 62 -5.17 14.73 16.24
C GLY A 62 -4.70 13.79 17.35
N VAL A 63 -4.62 14.31 18.58
CA VAL A 63 -4.29 13.49 19.76
C VAL A 63 -5.53 13.24 20.60
N PHE A 64 -5.74 11.98 20.91
CA PHE A 64 -6.82 11.53 21.79
C PHE A 64 -6.23 11.02 23.12
N ARG A 65 -6.96 11.24 24.22
CA ARG A 65 -6.58 10.85 25.57
C ARG A 65 -7.71 10.14 26.25
N THR A 66 -7.39 9.07 27.00
CA THR A 66 -8.32 8.40 27.91
C THR A 66 -7.77 8.43 29.32
N THR A 67 -8.66 8.27 30.31
CA THR A 67 -8.33 8.12 31.73
C THR A 67 -8.99 6.89 32.36
N ASP A 68 -9.60 6.05 31.51
CA ASP A 68 -10.35 4.87 31.91
C ASP A 68 -9.98 3.61 31.10
N GLY A 69 -8.72 3.57 30.64
CA GLY A 69 -8.16 2.43 29.93
C GLY A 69 -8.73 2.22 28.53
N GLY A 70 -9.22 3.28 27.89
CA GLY A 70 -9.71 3.28 26.53
C GLY A 70 -11.22 3.10 26.38
N LYS A 71 -12.00 3.14 27.47
CA LYS A 71 -13.46 3.05 27.38
C LYS A 71 -14.08 4.33 26.81
N ASN A 72 -13.49 5.50 27.18
CA ASN A 72 -13.88 6.79 26.63
C ASN A 72 -12.64 7.57 26.19
N TRP A 73 -12.75 8.30 25.07
CA TRP A 73 -11.67 9.09 24.51
C TRP A 73 -12.06 10.55 24.35
N GLU A 74 -11.18 11.44 24.75
CA GLU A 74 -11.28 12.89 24.55
C GLU A 74 -10.24 13.32 23.53
N LYS A 75 -10.62 14.17 22.56
CA LYS A 75 -9.68 14.79 21.64
C LYS A 75 -9.05 16.01 22.29
N VAL A 76 -7.78 15.89 22.69
CA VAL A 76 -7.04 16.90 23.48
C VAL A 76 -6.14 17.81 22.63
N LEU A 77 -5.81 17.41 21.40
CA LEU A 77 -5.11 18.25 20.43
C LEU A 77 -5.76 18.09 19.07
N PHE A 78 -6.23 19.17 18.50
CA PHE A 78 -6.78 19.25 17.16
C PHE A 78 -6.33 20.57 16.52
N VAL A 79 -5.75 20.51 15.34
CA VAL A 79 -5.31 21.69 14.57
C VAL A 79 -6.39 22.05 13.56
N ASP A 80 -6.60 21.17 12.59
CA ASP A 80 -7.64 21.25 11.56
C ASP A 80 -7.91 19.85 10.97
N GLU A 81 -8.86 19.76 10.03
CA GLU A 81 -9.25 18.49 9.42
C GLU A 81 -8.21 17.90 8.47
N ASN A 82 -7.17 18.67 8.09
CA ASN A 82 -6.10 18.23 7.19
C ASN A 82 -4.83 17.81 7.94
N THR A 83 -4.78 18.07 9.26
CA THR A 83 -3.59 17.88 10.08
C THR A 83 -3.78 16.78 11.13
N GLY A 84 -3.00 15.72 11.03
CA GLY A 84 -3.00 14.62 11.99
C GLY A 84 -1.72 14.57 12.83
N CYS A 85 -1.71 13.68 13.82
CA CYS A 85 -0.54 13.42 14.64
C CYS A 85 0.36 12.39 13.97
N SER A 86 1.62 12.75 13.62
CA SER A 86 2.59 11.87 12.97
C SER A 86 3.45 11.08 13.94
N ASP A 87 3.76 11.68 15.09
CA ASP A 87 4.56 11.07 16.13
C ASP A 87 4.31 11.75 17.49
N MET A 88 4.58 11.04 18.57
CA MET A 88 4.40 11.55 19.93
C MET A 88 5.34 10.83 20.90
N THR A 89 5.93 11.59 21.83
CA THR A 89 6.79 11.04 22.86
C THR A 89 6.39 11.58 24.24
N MET A 90 6.63 10.78 25.27
CA MET A 90 6.48 11.13 26.67
C MET A 90 7.87 11.14 27.31
N ASP A 91 8.18 12.16 28.12
CA ASP A 91 9.41 12.16 28.90
C ASP A 91 9.46 10.93 29.82
N PRO A 92 10.46 10.04 29.66
CA PRO A 92 10.58 8.82 30.46
C PRO A 92 10.65 9.06 31.97
N ASN A 93 11.11 10.25 32.39
CA ASN A 93 11.27 10.61 33.78
C ASN A 93 10.09 11.42 34.34
N ASN A 94 9.26 12.02 33.46
CA ASN A 94 8.13 12.85 33.86
C ASN A 94 6.97 12.75 32.87
N SER A 95 6.03 11.83 33.08
CA SER A 95 4.89 11.60 32.19
C SER A 95 3.94 12.81 32.02
N ARG A 96 4.18 13.93 32.72
CA ARG A 96 3.45 15.18 32.48
C ARG A 96 3.98 15.93 31.27
N ILE A 97 5.25 15.71 30.88
CA ILE A 97 5.88 16.34 29.74
C ILE A 97 5.72 15.45 28.52
N LEU A 98 5.09 15.97 27.48
CA LEU A 98 4.92 15.28 26.20
C LEU A 98 5.21 16.22 25.03
N PHE A 99 5.64 15.62 23.92
CA PHE A 99 5.76 16.32 22.63
C PHE A 99 4.95 15.57 21.59
N ALA A 100 4.36 16.31 20.65
CA ALA A 100 3.63 15.76 19.52
C ALA A 100 4.00 16.48 18.23
N GLY A 101 4.37 15.72 17.19
CA GLY A 101 4.52 16.20 15.83
C GLY A 101 3.18 16.18 15.11
N MET A 102 2.67 17.34 14.75
CA MET A 102 1.47 17.44 13.93
C MET A 102 1.86 17.61 12.47
N TRP A 103 1.19 16.90 11.57
CA TRP A 103 1.53 16.81 10.16
C TRP A 103 0.30 17.01 9.27
N GLN A 104 0.35 18.06 8.46
CA GLN A 104 -0.60 18.29 7.38
C GLN A 104 -0.19 17.42 6.20
N VAL A 105 -1.05 16.48 5.81
CA VAL A 105 -0.79 15.50 4.74
C VAL A 105 -2.08 15.08 4.07
N GLU A 106 -2.03 14.96 2.74
CA GLU A 106 -3.12 14.46 1.93
C GLU A 106 -2.59 13.56 0.81
N ILE A 107 -3.34 12.50 0.49
CA ILE A 107 -3.05 11.54 -0.59
C ILE A 107 -4.26 11.50 -1.50
N HIS A 108 -4.01 11.57 -2.81
CA HIS A 108 -4.99 11.46 -3.87
C HIS A 108 -4.55 10.42 -4.89
N THR A 109 -5.45 10.05 -5.80
CA THR A 109 -5.12 9.21 -6.96
C THR A 109 -3.99 9.83 -7.81
N TRP A 110 -3.87 11.15 -7.82
CA TRP A 110 -2.93 11.91 -8.66
C TRP A 110 -1.69 12.43 -7.94
N GLY A 111 -1.55 12.19 -6.65
CA GLY A 111 -0.40 12.71 -5.93
C GLY A 111 -0.55 12.66 -4.43
N ARG A 112 0.49 13.10 -3.78
CA ARG A 112 0.59 13.21 -2.34
C ARG A 112 1.16 14.57 -2.00
N ASP A 113 0.57 15.23 -0.99
CA ASP A 113 1.01 16.53 -0.48
C ASP A 113 1.46 16.37 0.97
N SER A 114 2.73 16.61 1.24
CA SER A 114 3.32 16.66 2.58
C SER A 114 3.67 18.07 2.95
N GLY A 115 3.24 18.50 4.14
CA GLY A 115 3.54 19.79 4.70
C GLY A 115 2.46 20.85 4.51
N GLY A 116 2.50 21.85 5.36
CA GLY A 116 1.56 22.96 5.33
C GLY A 116 1.51 23.72 6.65
N PRO A 117 0.67 24.77 6.73
CA PRO A 117 0.58 25.64 7.91
C PRO A 117 0.08 24.92 9.17
N GLY A 118 -0.65 23.81 9.02
CA GLY A 118 -1.11 22.99 10.13
C GLY A 118 0.01 22.18 10.80
N SER A 119 1.07 21.83 10.06
CA SER A 119 2.20 21.08 10.61
C SER A 119 2.96 21.88 11.65
N GLY A 120 3.42 21.20 12.70
CA GLY A 120 4.21 21.85 13.77
C GLY A 120 4.49 20.92 14.95
N LEU A 121 5.45 21.32 15.77
CA LEU A 121 5.78 20.65 17.03
C LEU A 121 4.97 21.24 18.18
N PHE A 122 4.38 20.39 19.00
CA PHE A 122 3.58 20.79 20.16
C PHE A 122 4.14 20.17 21.45
N LYS A 123 4.02 20.89 22.56
CA LYS A 123 4.45 20.47 23.91
C LYS A 123 3.29 20.55 24.87
N SER A 124 3.15 19.53 25.72
CA SER A 124 2.29 19.52 26.91
C SER A 124 3.13 19.44 28.17
N THR A 125 2.68 20.09 29.25
CA THR A 125 3.31 20.06 30.58
C THR A 125 2.36 19.56 31.68
N ASP A 126 1.19 19.07 31.29
CA ASP A 126 0.11 18.65 32.21
C ASP A 126 -0.40 17.23 31.94
N GLY A 127 0.40 16.40 31.28
CA GLY A 127 0.03 14.99 30.98
C GLY A 127 -0.88 14.87 29.76
N GLY A 128 -0.73 15.78 28.80
CA GLY A 128 -1.46 15.75 27.55
C GLY A 128 -2.88 16.30 27.63
N VAL A 129 -3.22 17.06 28.68
CA VAL A 129 -4.53 17.71 28.80
C VAL A 129 -4.60 18.98 27.93
N THR A 130 -3.53 19.79 27.97
CA THR A 130 -3.40 20.97 27.12
C THR A 130 -2.07 20.96 26.36
N TRP A 131 -2.06 21.63 25.20
CA TRP A 131 -0.94 21.63 24.28
C TRP A 131 -0.62 23.04 23.79
N LYS A 132 0.67 23.34 23.71
CA LYS A 132 1.18 24.58 23.16
C LYS A 132 2.02 24.30 21.91
N ARG A 133 1.74 24.98 20.80
CA ARG A 133 2.60 24.96 19.61
C ARG A 133 3.92 25.65 19.92
N LEU A 134 5.00 25.00 19.53
CA LEU A 134 6.35 25.58 19.64
C LEU A 134 6.68 26.31 18.33
N GLU A 135 7.10 27.56 18.42
CA GLU A 135 7.44 28.38 17.25
C GLU A 135 8.64 29.25 17.57
N GLY A 136 9.48 29.55 16.60
CA GLY A 136 10.70 30.29 16.78
C GLY A 136 11.72 29.54 17.63
N HIS A 137 12.51 30.26 18.41
CA HIS A 137 13.51 29.67 19.32
C HIS A 137 14.44 28.65 18.64
N GLY A 138 14.79 28.90 17.37
CA GLY A 138 15.65 28.01 16.57
C GLY A 138 14.95 26.91 15.81
N LEU A 139 13.62 26.72 15.95
CA LEU A 139 12.84 25.82 15.09
C LEU A 139 12.67 26.39 13.68
N PRO A 140 12.51 25.52 12.66
CA PRO A 140 12.29 25.95 11.29
C PRO A 140 10.98 26.75 11.14
N HIS A 141 10.98 27.71 10.23
CA HIS A 141 9.76 28.44 9.88
C HIS A 141 8.81 27.60 9.05
N PRO A 142 7.49 27.70 9.27
CA PRO A 142 6.50 27.07 8.39
C PRO A 142 6.63 27.55 6.92
N PRO A 143 6.27 26.72 5.94
CA PRO A 143 5.65 25.40 6.09
C PRO A 143 6.68 24.30 6.44
N VAL A 144 6.30 23.41 7.35
CA VAL A 144 7.02 22.17 7.64
C VAL A 144 6.14 20.98 7.34
N GLY A 145 6.75 19.82 7.16
CA GLY A 145 6.04 18.57 6.88
C GLY A 145 6.00 17.64 8.09
N ARG A 146 6.39 16.39 7.87
CA ARG A 146 6.39 15.36 8.89
C ARG A 146 7.38 15.67 10.00
N ILE A 147 6.98 15.36 11.23
CA ILE A 147 7.80 15.54 12.43
C ILE A 147 7.82 14.25 13.23
N ALA A 148 9.02 13.82 13.65
CA ALA A 148 9.22 12.88 14.72
C ALA A 148 9.94 13.56 15.87
N VAL A 149 9.76 13.08 17.10
CA VAL A 149 10.34 13.72 18.30
C VAL A 149 10.62 12.68 19.40
N ARG A 150 11.79 12.78 20.04
CA ARG A 150 12.19 11.91 21.15
C ARG A 150 12.83 12.71 22.27
N VAL A 151 12.52 12.32 23.52
CA VAL A 151 13.15 12.84 24.74
C VAL A 151 14.14 11.80 25.26
N ALA A 152 15.37 12.22 25.53
CA ALA A 152 16.40 11.31 26.02
C ALA A 152 16.10 10.84 27.45
N GLN A 153 16.19 9.53 27.68
CA GLN A 153 15.90 8.93 28.99
C GLN A 153 16.90 9.38 30.06
N ARG A 154 18.17 9.55 29.69
CA ARG A 154 19.23 9.91 30.61
C ARG A 154 19.22 11.40 31.01
N ASP A 155 18.74 12.27 30.11
CA ASP A 155 18.62 13.71 30.35
C ASP A 155 17.35 14.24 29.67
N SER A 156 16.30 14.50 30.44
CA SER A 156 15.03 15.05 29.95
C SER A 156 15.15 16.44 29.31
N ASN A 157 16.27 17.14 29.50
CA ASN A 157 16.54 18.40 28.81
C ASN A 157 16.95 18.16 27.35
N ARG A 158 17.51 17.00 27.05
CA ARG A 158 17.90 16.63 25.69
C ARG A 158 16.68 16.10 24.93
N VAL A 159 16.28 16.86 23.91
CA VAL A 159 15.18 16.49 23.01
C VAL A 159 15.67 16.59 21.57
N TYR A 160 15.38 15.59 20.76
CA TYR A 160 15.62 15.61 19.32
C TYR A 160 14.31 15.70 18.57
N ALA A 161 14.32 16.38 17.43
CA ALA A 161 13.20 16.41 16.50
C ALA A 161 13.70 16.32 15.06
N MET A 162 13.26 15.31 14.34
CA MET A 162 13.39 15.28 12.89
C MET A 162 12.21 16.03 12.28
N ILE A 163 12.50 17.03 11.46
CA ILE A 163 11.48 17.90 10.86
C ILE A 163 11.69 17.96 9.34
N GLU A 164 10.67 17.60 8.58
CA GLU A 164 10.66 17.78 7.14
C GLU A 164 10.54 19.28 6.80
N THR A 165 11.57 19.83 6.16
CA THR A 165 11.58 21.21 5.68
C THR A 165 11.59 21.33 4.17
N GLY A 166 11.74 20.20 3.48
CA GLY A 166 11.86 20.14 2.03
C GLY A 166 13.20 20.65 1.49
N ASP A 167 13.39 20.46 0.19
CA ASP A 167 14.53 21.04 -0.53
C ASP A 167 14.16 22.46 -0.97
N GLY A 168 14.81 23.44 -0.40
CA GLY A 168 14.64 24.85 -0.77
C GLY A 168 13.81 25.69 0.20
N VAL A 169 13.34 25.15 1.32
CA VAL A 169 12.82 25.98 2.41
C VAL A 169 14.01 26.70 3.06
N PRO A 170 14.05 28.05 3.06
CA PRO A 170 15.16 28.78 3.65
C PRO A 170 15.25 28.53 5.15
N TRP A 171 16.44 28.22 5.63
CA TRP A 171 16.74 28.17 7.05
C TRP A 171 17.44 29.44 7.48
N GLU A 172 16.92 30.14 8.51
CA GLU A 172 17.47 31.39 9.04
C GLU A 172 17.85 32.44 7.97
N GLY A 173 17.06 32.50 6.90
CA GLY A 173 17.31 33.43 5.80
C GLY A 173 18.40 33.00 4.81
N HIS A 174 18.92 31.76 4.93
CA HIS A 174 19.87 31.18 3.98
C HIS A 174 19.16 30.38 2.89
N PRO A 175 19.04 30.90 1.65
CA PRO A 175 18.38 30.21 0.57
C PRO A 175 19.08 28.86 0.25
N GLY A 176 18.30 27.80 0.09
CA GLY A 176 18.81 26.48 -0.30
C GLY A 176 19.39 25.64 0.85
N GLN A 177 19.36 26.11 2.07
CA GLN A 177 19.66 25.27 3.24
C GLN A 177 18.35 24.64 3.75
N SER A 178 18.33 23.33 3.85
CA SER A 178 17.27 22.55 4.46
C SER A 178 17.83 21.77 5.64
N GLY A 179 17.04 21.65 6.71
CA GLY A 179 17.42 20.91 7.89
C GLY A 179 16.82 19.52 7.91
N ALA A 180 17.35 18.67 8.78
CA ALA A 180 16.79 17.35 9.06
C ALA A 180 16.59 17.14 10.56
N LEU A 181 17.63 17.36 11.36
CA LEU A 181 17.64 17.09 12.79
C LEU A 181 17.87 18.36 13.61
N TRP A 182 16.93 18.66 14.47
CA TRP A 182 17.01 19.71 15.49
C TRP A 182 17.21 19.07 16.87
N ARG A 183 17.91 19.79 17.74
CA ARG A 183 18.19 19.40 19.12
C ARG A 183 17.91 20.54 20.07
N SER A 184 17.28 20.21 21.18
CA SER A 184 17.17 21.08 22.37
C SER A 184 18.00 20.47 23.50
N ASP A 185 18.63 21.35 24.29
CA ASP A 185 19.39 21.02 25.51
C ASP A 185 18.75 21.61 26.76
N ASP A 186 17.50 22.12 26.67
CA ASP A 186 16.75 22.78 27.74
C ASP A 186 15.27 22.36 27.81
N GLY A 187 14.99 21.12 27.44
CA GLY A 187 13.65 20.54 27.51
C GLY A 187 12.68 21.09 26.47
N GLY A 188 13.18 21.54 25.34
CA GLY A 188 12.37 22.03 24.21
C GLY A 188 12.04 23.50 24.25
N GLU A 189 12.73 24.31 25.07
CA GLU A 189 12.54 25.76 25.08
C GLU A 189 13.32 26.46 23.96
N ASN A 190 14.56 26.02 23.69
CA ASN A 190 15.37 26.51 22.58
C ASN A 190 15.91 25.34 21.75
N TRP A 191 16.03 25.55 20.45
CA TRP A 191 16.40 24.53 19.47
C TRP A 191 17.56 24.98 18.60
N GLN A 192 18.36 24.03 18.15
CA GLN A 192 19.42 24.25 17.18
C GLN A 192 19.38 23.19 16.09
N LEU A 193 19.59 23.59 14.84
CA LEU A 193 19.83 22.67 13.74
C LEU A 193 21.19 21.99 13.95
N VAL A 194 21.24 20.69 14.08
CA VAL A 194 22.49 19.94 14.30
C VAL A 194 22.91 19.13 13.09
N ASN A 195 21.98 18.76 12.20
CA ASN A 195 22.29 17.95 11.02
C ASN A 195 21.33 18.23 9.86
N SER A 196 21.89 18.28 8.64
CA SER A 196 21.15 18.44 7.38
C SER A 196 21.53 17.38 6.33
N ASP A 197 22.17 16.27 6.75
CA ASP A 197 22.60 15.22 5.85
C ASP A 197 21.41 14.56 5.14
N ARG A 198 21.56 14.33 3.83
CA ARG A 198 20.53 13.66 3.01
C ARG A 198 20.26 12.23 3.43
N GLN A 199 21.21 11.53 4.06
CA GLN A 199 21.01 10.17 4.54
C GLN A 199 19.88 10.03 5.55
N ILE A 200 19.60 11.07 6.35
CA ILE A 200 18.52 11.06 7.34
C ILE A 200 17.28 11.84 6.91
N ARG A 201 17.25 12.46 5.72
CA ARG A 201 16.12 13.23 5.21
C ARG A 201 15.60 12.80 3.83
N GLY A 202 16.07 11.69 3.28
CA GLY A 202 15.54 11.15 2.05
C GLY A 202 14.10 10.64 2.21
N ARG A 203 13.18 10.97 1.28
CA ARG A 203 11.77 10.59 1.32
C ARG A 203 11.13 10.84 2.70
N THR A 204 11.25 12.06 3.20
CA THR A 204 10.90 12.44 4.59
C THR A 204 9.47 12.10 4.98
N HIS A 205 8.49 12.25 4.08
CA HIS A 205 7.12 11.83 4.32
C HIS A 205 6.98 10.30 4.57
N TYR A 206 7.92 9.50 4.09
CA TYR A 206 7.91 8.04 4.24
C TYR A 206 8.70 7.59 5.47
N TYR A 207 9.91 8.11 5.67
CA TYR A 207 10.81 7.66 6.75
C TYR A 207 10.71 8.52 8.01
N THR A 208 11.33 9.65 8.10
CA THR A 208 11.38 10.62 9.24
C THR A 208 11.08 9.99 10.59
N ARG A 209 12.04 9.26 11.14
CA ARG A 209 11.97 8.66 12.47
C ARG A 209 13.37 8.51 13.07
N GLU A 210 13.43 8.67 14.39
CA GLU A 210 14.64 8.47 15.19
C GLU A 210 14.31 7.78 16.51
N GLU A 211 15.33 7.18 17.13
CA GLU A 211 15.26 6.65 18.49
C GLU A 211 16.57 6.94 19.22
N ILE A 212 16.49 7.21 20.53
CA ILE A 212 17.64 7.58 21.37
C ILE A 212 18.04 6.38 22.23
N SER A 213 19.34 6.13 22.33
CA SER A 213 19.85 5.14 23.26
C SER A 213 19.48 5.50 24.70
N PRO A 214 18.95 4.54 25.51
CA PRO A 214 18.51 4.82 26.88
C PRO A 214 19.67 5.18 27.83
N ASP A 215 20.89 4.77 27.50
CA ASP A 215 22.09 4.94 28.32
C ASP A 215 23.06 6.00 27.80
N ASN A 216 22.76 6.65 26.64
CA ASN A 216 23.61 7.69 26.04
C ASN A 216 22.76 8.68 25.23
N GLU A 217 22.53 9.85 25.77
CA GLU A 217 21.76 10.93 25.13
C GLU A 217 22.37 11.49 23.84
N ASN A 218 23.61 11.15 23.52
CA ASN A 218 24.29 11.54 22.29
C ASN A 218 24.23 10.46 21.21
N GLU A 219 23.75 9.26 21.53
CA GLU A 219 23.59 8.16 20.58
C GLU A 219 22.14 8.11 20.11
N VAL A 220 21.95 8.46 18.82
CA VAL A 220 20.63 8.50 18.18
C VAL A 220 20.68 7.68 16.90
N TYR A 221 19.65 6.87 16.66
CA TYR A 221 19.47 6.03 15.50
C TYR A 221 18.46 6.65 14.54
N PHE A 222 18.71 6.55 13.23
CA PHE A 222 17.87 7.11 12.18
C PHE A 222 17.41 6.01 11.22
N PHE A 223 16.12 6.03 10.91
CA PHE A 223 15.47 5.02 10.09
C PHE A 223 15.11 5.61 8.74
N THR A 224 15.79 5.13 7.71
CA THR A 224 15.55 5.46 6.30
C THR A 224 15.68 4.18 5.48
N SER A 225 15.83 4.29 4.17
CA SER A 225 16.24 3.12 3.35
C SER A 225 17.55 2.49 3.88
N ALA A 226 18.45 3.34 4.40
CA ALA A 226 19.60 2.92 5.19
C ALA A 226 19.30 2.99 6.70
N PHE A 227 20.15 2.38 7.50
CA PHE A 227 20.12 2.47 8.95
C PHE A 227 21.43 3.08 9.44
N SER A 228 21.35 4.22 10.13
CA SER A 228 22.53 4.96 10.58
C SER A 228 22.37 5.44 12.01
N ARG A 229 23.45 5.88 12.62
CA ARG A 229 23.45 6.47 13.96
C ARG A 229 24.40 7.65 14.06
N THR A 230 24.21 8.44 15.10
CA THR A 230 25.18 9.40 15.61
C THR A 230 25.68 8.98 16.98
N LEU A 231 26.88 9.37 17.36
CA LEU A 231 27.46 9.15 18.70
C LEU A 231 27.86 10.48 19.36
N ASP A 232 27.65 11.60 18.69
CA ASP A 232 28.06 12.94 19.10
C ASP A 232 26.89 13.94 19.17
N GLY A 233 25.69 13.44 19.39
CA GLY A 233 24.50 14.27 19.56
C GLY A 233 23.98 14.87 18.27
N GLY A 234 24.17 14.19 17.15
CA GLY A 234 23.62 14.56 15.85
C GLY A 234 24.60 15.22 14.88
N HIS A 235 25.80 15.58 15.31
CA HIS A 235 26.72 16.35 14.47
C HIS A 235 27.32 15.51 13.31
N THR A 236 27.65 14.24 13.57
CA THR A 236 28.16 13.34 12.52
C THR A 236 27.36 12.03 12.48
N LEU A 237 27.25 11.47 11.28
CA LEU A 237 26.62 10.17 11.08
C LEU A 237 27.66 9.06 10.98
N THR A 238 27.37 7.93 11.62
CA THR A 238 28.20 6.73 11.59
C THR A 238 27.35 5.57 11.03
N ALA A 239 27.90 4.88 10.04
CA ALA A 239 27.26 3.65 9.53
C ALA A 239 27.20 2.61 10.65
N MET A 240 26.12 1.82 10.65
CA MET A 240 26.01 0.68 11.55
C MET A 240 26.93 -0.45 11.10
N PRO A 241 27.49 -1.23 12.05
CA PRO A 241 28.36 -2.38 11.72
C PRO A 241 27.63 -3.46 10.91
N ALA A 242 26.34 -3.63 11.15
CA ALA A 242 25.47 -4.52 10.42
C ALA A 242 24.11 -3.85 10.18
N SER A 243 23.43 -4.21 9.08
CA SER A 243 22.11 -3.69 8.74
C SER A 243 21.00 -4.58 9.31
N PRO A 244 19.96 -4.01 9.92
CA PRO A 244 18.75 -4.75 10.31
C PRO A 244 17.86 -5.13 9.10
N GLY A 245 18.12 -4.56 7.93
CA GLY A 245 17.34 -4.68 6.70
C GLY A 245 17.29 -3.36 5.98
N GLY A 246 16.55 -3.31 4.86
CA GLY A 246 16.23 -2.08 4.13
C GLY A 246 14.88 -1.52 4.56
N ASP A 247 14.65 -0.23 4.25
CA ASP A 247 13.38 0.45 4.48
C ASP A 247 12.87 0.31 5.93
N ASN A 248 13.62 0.94 6.84
CA ASN A 248 13.38 0.83 8.28
C ASN A 248 12.34 1.85 8.74
N HIS A 249 11.37 1.44 9.56
CA HIS A 249 10.21 2.25 9.91
C HIS A 249 10.04 2.55 11.39
N GLU A 250 10.45 1.66 12.27
CA GLU A 250 10.36 1.87 13.71
C GLU A 250 11.42 1.05 14.43
N MET A 251 11.81 1.52 15.61
CA MET A 251 12.76 0.85 16.48
C MET A 251 12.29 0.90 17.93
N TRP A 252 12.54 -0.17 18.63
CA TRP A 252 12.45 -0.21 20.09
C TRP A 252 13.81 -0.58 20.67
N ILE A 253 14.22 0.13 21.71
CA ILE A 253 15.39 -0.19 22.51
C ILE A 253 14.93 -0.48 23.92
N ASP A 254 15.44 -1.56 24.53
CA ASP A 254 15.14 -1.89 25.91
C ASP A 254 15.57 -0.75 26.85
N PRO A 255 14.65 -0.09 27.55
CA PRO A 255 14.96 1.06 28.40
C PRO A 255 15.93 0.73 29.56
N THR A 256 16.14 -0.54 29.84
CA THR A 256 17.06 -1.02 30.90
C THR A 256 18.38 -1.57 30.34
N ASN A 257 18.48 -1.77 29.02
CA ASN A 257 19.65 -2.35 28.38
C ASN A 257 19.75 -1.92 26.91
N GLY A 258 20.54 -0.88 26.61
CA GLY A 258 20.73 -0.35 25.27
C GLY A 258 21.31 -1.31 24.23
N ASP A 259 21.81 -2.49 24.65
CA ASP A 259 22.29 -3.51 23.70
C ASP A 259 21.14 -4.32 23.07
N ARG A 260 19.93 -4.30 23.70
CA ARG A 260 18.76 -5.05 23.22
C ARG A 260 17.85 -4.16 22.39
N MET A 261 17.71 -4.49 21.14
CA MET A 261 17.00 -3.68 20.16
C MET A 261 16.10 -4.54 19.26
N ALA A 262 15.02 -3.95 18.79
CA ALA A 262 14.20 -4.49 17.72
C ALA A 262 13.93 -3.40 16.68
N VAL A 263 14.13 -3.72 15.41
CA VAL A 263 13.83 -2.83 14.28
C VAL A 263 12.81 -3.51 13.38
N VAL A 264 11.78 -2.77 12.97
CA VAL A 264 10.83 -3.20 11.96
C VAL A 264 11.12 -2.50 10.64
N ASN A 265 11.04 -3.27 9.57
CA ASN A 265 11.31 -2.85 8.21
C ASN A 265 10.34 -3.55 7.24
N ASP A 266 10.41 -3.23 5.95
CA ASP A 266 9.51 -3.81 4.94
C ASP A 266 9.63 -5.34 4.82
N GLN A 267 10.69 -5.96 5.36
CA GLN A 267 10.89 -7.42 5.33
C GLN A 267 10.44 -8.13 6.61
N GLY A 268 10.11 -7.39 7.67
CA GLY A 268 9.67 -7.95 8.97
C GLY A 268 10.33 -7.31 10.19
N ILE A 269 10.83 -8.13 11.09
CA ILE A 269 11.46 -7.72 12.36
C ILE A 269 12.86 -8.26 12.44
N SER A 270 13.79 -7.41 12.86
CA SER A 270 15.16 -7.77 13.19
C SER A 270 15.47 -7.45 14.65
N ILE A 271 16.08 -8.39 15.37
CA ILE A 271 16.42 -8.28 16.79
C ILE A 271 17.94 -8.29 16.94
N SER A 272 18.45 -7.37 17.74
CA SER A 272 19.86 -7.35 18.18
C SER A 272 19.95 -7.43 19.69
N VAL A 273 21.00 -8.09 20.20
CA VAL A 273 21.35 -8.15 21.63
C VAL A 273 22.78 -7.64 21.89
N ASP A 274 23.38 -7.00 20.90
CA ASP A 274 24.75 -6.50 20.92
C ASP A 274 24.87 -5.09 20.29
N ARG A 275 23.85 -4.25 20.52
CA ARG A 275 23.81 -2.84 20.07
C ARG A 275 23.92 -2.70 18.54
N GLY A 276 23.33 -3.62 17.80
CA GLY A 276 23.28 -3.60 16.34
C GLY A 276 24.57 -4.05 15.65
N HIS A 277 25.47 -4.73 16.37
CA HIS A 277 26.64 -5.37 15.75
C HIS A 277 26.26 -6.62 14.96
N SER A 278 25.19 -7.30 15.38
CA SER A 278 24.56 -8.39 14.64
C SER A 278 23.04 -8.35 14.78
N TRP A 279 22.33 -9.00 13.85
CA TRP A 279 20.85 -9.01 13.80
C TRP A 279 20.32 -10.39 13.49
N ASP A 280 19.34 -10.83 14.29
CA ASP A 280 18.53 -12.00 14.01
C ASP A 280 17.26 -11.56 13.26
N HIS A 281 17.12 -11.98 12.01
CA HIS A 281 15.97 -11.68 11.18
C HIS A 281 14.84 -12.68 11.44
N ILE A 282 13.71 -12.20 11.95
CA ILE A 282 12.53 -13.02 12.24
C ILE A 282 11.73 -13.20 10.95
N GLN A 283 11.63 -14.43 10.49
CA GLN A 283 10.80 -14.77 9.34
C GLN A 283 9.33 -14.81 9.74
N LEU A 284 8.55 -13.87 9.24
CA LEU A 284 7.11 -13.81 9.44
C LEU A 284 6.37 -14.38 8.22
N PRO A 285 5.18 -14.98 8.40
CA PRO A 285 4.34 -15.47 7.29
C PRO A 285 3.56 -14.30 6.67
N ILE A 286 4.30 -13.33 6.14
CA ILE A 286 3.75 -12.11 5.54
C ILE A 286 4.32 -11.92 4.13
N ALA A 287 3.46 -11.47 3.21
CA ALA A 287 3.85 -10.97 1.90
C ALA A 287 2.75 -10.08 1.35
N GLN A 288 3.12 -8.94 0.79
CA GLN A 288 2.21 -8.09 0.02
C GLN A 288 2.20 -8.59 -1.42
N ILE A 289 1.10 -9.20 -1.84
CA ILE A 289 0.90 -9.71 -3.19
C ILE A 289 -0.15 -8.85 -3.88
N TYR A 290 0.20 -8.31 -5.06
CA TYR A 290 -0.70 -7.48 -5.84
C TYR A 290 -1.66 -8.33 -6.68
N HIS A 291 -1.11 -9.23 -7.50
CA HIS A 291 -1.91 -10.05 -8.41
C HIS A 291 -1.52 -11.52 -8.31
N VAL A 292 -2.47 -12.40 -8.58
CA VAL A 292 -2.26 -13.84 -8.69
C VAL A 292 -2.77 -14.33 -10.03
N THR A 293 -1.98 -15.18 -10.68
CA THR A 293 -2.36 -15.96 -11.86
C THR A 293 -1.92 -17.40 -11.69
N VAL A 294 -2.45 -18.28 -12.50
CA VAL A 294 -2.19 -19.72 -12.45
C VAL A 294 -1.98 -20.28 -13.85
N ASP A 295 -1.35 -21.46 -13.95
CA ASP A 295 -1.26 -22.25 -15.19
C ASP A 295 -2.08 -23.55 -15.11
N ASP A 296 -1.98 -24.40 -16.13
CA ASP A 296 -2.72 -25.65 -16.25
C ASP A 296 -1.86 -26.91 -16.02
N GLN A 297 -0.68 -26.78 -15.43
CA GLN A 297 0.19 -27.91 -15.12
C GLN A 297 -0.39 -28.79 -13.99
N ILE A 298 0.25 -29.90 -13.67
CA ILE A 298 -0.15 -30.80 -12.57
C ILE A 298 1.09 -31.13 -11.71
N PRO A 299 1.17 -30.63 -10.47
CA PRO A 299 0.32 -29.57 -9.91
C PRO A 299 0.45 -28.29 -10.72
N TYR A 300 -0.57 -27.44 -10.71
CA TYR A 300 -0.47 -26.14 -11.32
C TYR A 300 0.44 -25.21 -10.52
N PHE A 301 0.97 -24.19 -11.17
CA PHE A 301 1.79 -23.18 -10.51
C PHE A 301 1.00 -21.90 -10.28
N VAL A 302 1.31 -21.26 -9.16
CA VAL A 302 0.80 -19.96 -8.75
C VAL A 302 1.88 -18.92 -9.02
N TYR A 303 1.50 -17.80 -9.62
CA TYR A 303 2.38 -16.70 -10.03
C TYR A 303 1.93 -15.40 -9.39
N GLY A 304 2.86 -14.54 -9.02
CA GLY A 304 2.53 -13.18 -8.55
C GLY A 304 3.74 -12.33 -8.23
N ASN A 305 3.49 -11.04 -8.12
CA ASN A 305 4.46 -10.04 -7.72
C ASN A 305 4.46 -9.90 -6.20
N ARG A 306 5.62 -9.76 -5.62
CA ARG A 306 5.79 -9.51 -4.19
C ARG A 306 6.43 -8.15 -4.00
N GLN A 307 5.83 -7.29 -3.19
CA GLN A 307 6.43 -6.00 -2.79
C GLN A 307 7.85 -6.21 -2.27
N ASP A 308 8.76 -5.32 -2.65
CA ASP A 308 10.20 -5.34 -2.34
C ASP A 308 10.92 -6.62 -2.82
N GLY A 309 10.47 -7.16 -3.93
CA GLY A 309 11.05 -8.34 -4.53
C GLY A 309 10.75 -8.46 -6.02
N SER A 310 11.08 -9.61 -6.58
CA SER A 310 10.72 -9.98 -7.94
C SER A 310 9.32 -10.58 -7.99
N SER A 311 8.81 -10.81 -9.21
CA SER A 311 7.73 -11.76 -9.41
C SER A 311 8.22 -13.18 -9.16
N TYR A 312 7.35 -14.02 -8.59
CA TYR A 312 7.66 -15.38 -8.19
C TYR A 312 6.66 -16.37 -8.79
N ARG A 313 7.14 -17.62 -8.94
CA ARG A 313 6.26 -18.78 -9.17
C ARG A 313 6.56 -19.89 -8.16
N GLY A 314 5.54 -20.65 -7.82
CA GLY A 314 5.65 -21.86 -7.00
C GLY A 314 4.47 -22.80 -7.25
N PRO A 315 4.61 -24.10 -6.96
CA PRO A 315 3.53 -25.06 -7.18
C PRO A 315 2.39 -24.84 -6.19
N SER A 316 1.16 -25.08 -6.62
CA SER A 316 -0.04 -25.03 -5.77
C SER A 316 -0.07 -26.15 -4.73
N ASN A 317 0.63 -27.24 -4.97
CA ASN A 317 0.68 -28.41 -4.10
C ASN A 317 2.08 -29.02 -4.08
N SER A 318 2.39 -29.79 -3.04
CA SER A 318 3.64 -30.50 -2.89
C SER A 318 3.40 -32.00 -2.81
N LEU A 319 4.16 -32.77 -3.60
CA LEU A 319 4.22 -34.23 -3.51
C LEU A 319 5.03 -34.75 -2.32
N GLN A 320 5.55 -33.89 -1.47
CA GLN A 320 6.25 -34.30 -0.26
C GLN A 320 5.25 -34.79 0.77
N PHE A 321 5.05 -36.10 0.79
CA PHE A 321 4.35 -36.76 1.88
C PHE A 321 5.12 -36.53 3.17
N GLY A 322 4.42 -36.16 4.25
CA GLY A 322 4.98 -35.90 5.56
C GLY A 322 5.87 -37.04 6.07
N GLY A 323 7.15 -36.92 5.81
CA GLY A 323 8.19 -37.55 6.57
C GLY A 323 8.38 -36.78 7.88
N PHE A 324 9.33 -37.18 8.72
CA PHE A 324 9.62 -36.57 10.02
C PHE A 324 9.81 -35.04 9.98
N GLY A 325 8.77 -34.24 9.73
CA GLY A 325 8.91 -32.79 9.66
C GLY A 325 7.72 -32.01 9.08
N GLY A 326 6.60 -32.63 8.87
CA GLY A 326 5.38 -31.93 8.41
C GLY A 326 5.36 -31.70 6.89
N GLY A 327 4.26 -32.05 6.25
CA GLY A 327 4.01 -31.76 4.84
C GLY A 327 3.84 -30.24 4.63
N GLY A 328 4.40 -29.74 3.54
CA GLY A 328 4.25 -28.35 3.12
C GLY A 328 5.07 -28.08 1.87
N ILE A 329 4.74 -26.99 1.18
CA ILE A 329 5.49 -26.55 0.02
C ILE A 329 6.80 -25.91 0.51
N SER A 330 7.95 -26.53 0.16
CA SER A 330 9.26 -26.00 0.51
C SER A 330 9.49 -24.65 -0.15
N ARG A 331 10.11 -23.70 0.57
CA ARG A 331 10.56 -22.43 0.00
C ARG A 331 11.51 -22.61 -1.18
N SER A 332 12.27 -23.70 -1.22
CA SER A 332 13.23 -23.99 -2.28
C SER A 332 12.60 -24.26 -3.66
N VAL A 333 11.30 -24.54 -3.72
CA VAL A 333 10.60 -24.74 -4.99
C VAL A 333 9.96 -23.46 -5.52
N TRP A 334 9.96 -22.40 -4.74
CA TRP A 334 9.62 -21.05 -5.19
C TRP A 334 10.85 -20.38 -5.78
N HIS A 335 10.71 -19.77 -6.94
CA HIS A 335 11.83 -19.06 -7.55
C HIS A 335 11.38 -17.79 -8.29
N PRO A 336 12.28 -16.81 -8.42
CA PRO A 336 11.99 -15.58 -9.15
C PRO A 336 11.87 -15.85 -10.66
N ILE A 337 10.98 -15.10 -11.30
CA ILE A 337 10.69 -15.18 -12.74
C ILE A 337 10.92 -13.83 -13.44
N GLY A 338 11.74 -12.96 -12.86
CA GLY A 338 11.93 -11.59 -13.34
C GLY A 338 10.78 -10.67 -12.93
N GLY A 339 10.62 -9.57 -13.63
CA GLY A 339 9.61 -8.56 -13.31
C GLY A 339 9.95 -7.75 -12.06
N GLY A 340 9.00 -6.95 -11.60
CA GLY A 340 9.16 -6.06 -10.47
C GLY A 340 8.32 -6.46 -9.26
N GLU A 341 8.32 -5.58 -8.29
CA GLU A 341 7.65 -5.76 -7.01
C GLU A 341 6.13 -5.56 -7.05
N SER A 342 5.61 -5.02 -8.16
CA SER A 342 4.19 -4.70 -8.37
C SER A 342 3.75 -5.19 -9.76
N GLY A 343 2.47 -5.03 -10.09
CA GLY A 343 1.93 -5.37 -11.40
C GLY A 343 1.53 -6.84 -11.53
N PHE A 344 1.78 -7.43 -12.68
CA PHE A 344 1.28 -8.74 -13.06
C PHE A 344 2.40 -9.73 -13.34
N ALA A 345 2.15 -11.01 -13.10
CA ALA A 345 2.98 -12.12 -13.53
C ALA A 345 2.08 -13.18 -14.17
N THR A 346 2.05 -13.24 -15.50
CA THR A 346 1.08 -14.02 -16.26
C THR A 346 1.79 -15.05 -17.13
N PRO A 347 1.56 -16.37 -16.91
CA PRO A 347 2.06 -17.41 -17.80
C PRO A 347 1.35 -17.36 -19.14
N ASP A 348 2.08 -17.69 -20.20
CA ASP A 348 1.52 -17.88 -21.53
C ASP A 348 0.59 -19.13 -21.51
N PRO A 349 -0.67 -19.02 -21.95
CA PRO A 349 -1.64 -20.11 -21.84
C PRO A 349 -1.35 -21.30 -22.77
N VAL A 350 -0.45 -21.14 -23.74
CA VAL A 350 -0.06 -22.20 -24.69
C VAL A 350 1.32 -22.76 -24.36
N ASP A 351 2.25 -21.92 -23.90
CA ASP A 351 3.59 -22.33 -23.50
C ASP A 351 3.89 -21.85 -22.08
N ASN A 352 3.54 -22.64 -21.07
CA ASN A 352 3.72 -22.33 -19.65
C ASN A 352 5.18 -22.08 -19.23
N ASN A 353 6.16 -22.27 -20.12
CA ASN A 353 7.53 -21.87 -19.87
C ASN A 353 7.78 -20.39 -20.11
N ILE A 354 6.87 -19.70 -20.79
CA ILE A 354 6.96 -18.26 -21.03
C ILE A 354 6.08 -17.54 -20.04
N ILE A 355 6.67 -16.62 -19.30
CA ILE A 355 5.96 -15.80 -18.32
C ILE A 355 6.20 -14.32 -18.65
N TRP A 356 5.12 -13.56 -18.67
CA TRP A 356 5.14 -12.12 -18.80
C TRP A 356 4.95 -11.48 -17.44
N SER A 357 5.77 -10.50 -17.10
CA SER A 357 5.64 -9.75 -15.85
C SER A 357 5.71 -8.26 -16.11
N SER A 358 4.91 -7.50 -15.38
CA SER A 358 4.98 -6.05 -15.34
C SER A 358 5.39 -5.58 -13.95
N GLY A 359 5.72 -4.30 -13.83
CA GLY A 359 5.97 -3.69 -12.53
C GLY A 359 7.05 -2.63 -12.56
N THR A 360 7.62 -2.38 -11.38
CA THR A 360 8.84 -1.60 -11.22
C THR A 360 10.02 -2.55 -11.05
N GLY A 361 11.16 -2.18 -11.53
CA GLY A 361 12.40 -2.96 -11.39
C GLY A 361 13.46 -2.51 -12.37
N ALA A 362 14.65 -3.06 -12.24
CA ALA A 362 15.76 -2.98 -13.20
C ALA A 362 16.06 -1.60 -13.82
N GLY A 363 15.94 -0.52 -13.02
CA GLY A 363 16.29 0.84 -13.45
C GLY A 363 15.11 1.70 -13.92
N SER A 364 13.90 1.15 -13.95
CA SER A 364 12.68 1.93 -14.19
C SER A 364 11.78 1.89 -12.96
N VAL A 365 11.27 3.03 -12.51
CA VAL A 365 10.30 3.12 -11.41
C VAL A 365 8.89 2.76 -11.86
N SER A 366 8.65 2.64 -13.17
CA SER A 366 7.39 2.17 -13.74
C SER A 366 7.58 1.78 -15.20
N GLY A 367 6.71 0.92 -15.73
CA GLY A 367 6.74 0.51 -17.13
C GLY A 367 7.69 -0.65 -17.47
N ALA A 368 8.26 -1.32 -16.47
CA ALA A 368 9.08 -2.50 -16.71
C ALA A 368 8.20 -3.66 -17.20
N VAL A 369 8.52 -4.21 -18.35
CA VAL A 369 7.93 -5.43 -18.92
C VAL A 369 9.02 -6.45 -19.13
N VAL A 370 8.84 -7.62 -18.53
CA VAL A 370 9.80 -8.72 -18.61
C VAL A 370 9.13 -9.94 -19.22
N ARG A 371 9.85 -10.60 -20.12
CA ARG A 371 9.50 -11.91 -20.66
C ARG A 371 10.54 -12.92 -20.18
N PHE A 372 10.12 -13.84 -19.33
CA PHE A 372 10.94 -14.89 -18.75
C PHE A 372 10.73 -16.21 -19.48
N ASP A 373 11.81 -16.99 -19.68
CA ASP A 373 11.77 -18.35 -20.23
C ASP A 373 12.29 -19.35 -19.19
N GLU A 374 11.39 -20.18 -18.65
CA GLU A 374 11.66 -21.16 -17.60
C GLU A 374 12.70 -22.24 -18.03
N ARG A 375 12.76 -22.57 -19.34
CA ARG A 375 13.66 -23.62 -19.86
C ARG A 375 15.14 -23.30 -19.66
N ASN A 376 15.50 -22.01 -19.75
CA ASN A 376 16.86 -21.54 -19.59
C ASN A 376 17.02 -20.59 -18.39
N ARG A 377 15.90 -20.25 -17.70
CA ARG A 377 15.82 -19.31 -16.56
C ARG A 377 16.38 -17.94 -16.87
N GLN A 378 16.16 -17.47 -18.08
CA GLN A 378 16.57 -16.14 -18.52
C GLN A 378 15.34 -15.25 -18.69
N TRP A 379 15.48 -14.01 -18.26
CA TRP A 379 14.52 -12.97 -18.58
C TRP A 379 15.10 -12.00 -19.58
N ARG A 380 14.22 -11.35 -20.29
CA ARG A 380 14.53 -10.27 -21.21
C ARG A 380 13.59 -9.12 -20.93
N GLU A 381 14.12 -7.94 -20.76
CA GLU A 381 13.35 -6.70 -20.71
C GLU A 381 12.83 -6.42 -22.12
N VAL A 382 11.52 -6.21 -22.21
CA VAL A 382 10.78 -6.00 -23.45
C VAL A 382 9.82 -4.81 -23.30
N GLU A 383 10.29 -3.79 -22.64
CA GLU A 383 9.52 -2.61 -22.24
C GLU A 383 8.94 -1.87 -23.45
N VAL A 384 7.74 -1.30 -23.28
CA VAL A 384 7.09 -0.44 -24.27
C VAL A 384 7.96 0.79 -24.58
N TRP A 385 8.60 1.33 -23.54
CA TRP A 385 9.46 2.52 -23.63
C TRP A 385 10.57 2.45 -22.59
N PRO A 386 11.78 2.02 -22.96
CA PRO A 386 12.89 1.77 -22.03
C PRO A 386 13.57 3.07 -21.60
N VAL A 387 12.87 3.90 -20.85
CA VAL A 387 13.38 5.18 -20.31
C VAL A 387 13.15 5.21 -18.83
N ASP A 388 14.20 5.46 -18.06
CA ASP A 388 14.09 5.73 -16.62
C ASP A 388 13.35 7.06 -16.42
N VAL A 389 12.21 6.99 -15.76
CA VAL A 389 11.34 8.14 -15.45
C VAL A 389 11.43 8.57 -13.99
N SER A 390 12.38 8.06 -13.23
CA SER A 390 12.59 8.42 -11.82
C SER A 390 12.73 9.92 -11.64
N GLY A 391 11.91 10.49 -10.77
CA GLY A 391 11.88 11.92 -10.50
C GLY A 391 11.06 12.77 -11.48
N ALA A 392 10.64 12.22 -12.62
CA ALA A 392 9.77 12.94 -13.55
C ALA A 392 8.31 12.96 -13.08
N THR A 393 7.61 14.04 -13.37
CA THR A 393 6.17 14.15 -13.14
C THR A 393 5.38 13.43 -14.24
N ALA A 394 4.12 13.13 -14.00
CA ALA A 394 3.25 12.51 -15.01
C ALA A 394 3.12 13.36 -16.29
N ALA A 395 3.25 14.69 -16.19
CA ALA A 395 3.19 15.61 -17.33
C ALA A 395 4.45 15.58 -18.22
N GLU A 396 5.59 15.15 -17.68
CA GLU A 396 6.89 15.17 -18.36
C GLU A 396 7.19 13.89 -19.13
N VAL A 397 6.47 12.80 -18.84
CA VAL A 397 6.75 11.49 -19.44
C VAL A 397 5.93 11.28 -20.72
N LYS A 398 6.53 10.61 -21.69
CA LYS A 398 5.87 10.27 -22.96
C LYS A 398 4.73 9.27 -22.74
N TYR A 399 4.98 8.23 -21.94
CA TYR A 399 4.01 7.22 -21.55
C TYR A 399 3.95 7.15 -20.04
N ARG A 400 2.75 7.30 -19.49
CA ARG A 400 2.49 7.23 -18.04
C ARG A 400 2.18 5.79 -17.67
N PHE A 401 3.13 5.10 -17.06
CA PHE A 401 2.89 3.79 -16.47
C PHE A 401 2.72 3.95 -14.96
N ASN A 402 1.65 3.43 -14.41
CA ASN A 402 1.46 3.37 -12.97
C ASN A 402 2.28 2.21 -12.38
N TRP A 403 2.46 2.20 -11.09
CA TRP A 403 3.10 1.14 -10.30
C TRP A 403 2.54 -0.26 -10.62
N GLU A 404 1.22 -0.37 -10.76
CA GLU A 404 0.47 -1.60 -11.02
C GLU A 404 -0.09 -1.67 -12.45
N PHE A 405 0.59 -1.12 -13.43
CA PHE A 405 0.05 -1.09 -14.78
C PHE A 405 -0.26 -2.51 -15.33
N PRO A 406 -1.38 -2.67 -16.06
CA PRO A 406 -1.84 -3.97 -16.47
C PRO A 406 -1.02 -4.55 -17.63
N ILE A 407 -0.82 -5.88 -17.55
CA ILE A 407 -0.48 -6.74 -18.69
C ILE A 407 -1.59 -7.77 -18.86
N ALA A 408 -2.05 -7.97 -20.10
CA ALA A 408 -3.03 -8.99 -20.44
C ALA A 408 -2.63 -9.72 -21.72
N ILE A 409 -2.75 -11.06 -21.70
CA ILE A 409 -2.56 -11.90 -22.89
C ILE A 409 -3.93 -12.11 -23.52
N SER A 410 -4.03 -11.96 -24.86
CA SER A 410 -5.28 -12.20 -25.57
C SER A 410 -5.73 -13.67 -25.42
N PRO A 411 -7.00 -13.91 -25.05
CA PRO A 411 -7.54 -15.27 -24.99
C PRO A 411 -7.72 -15.92 -26.37
N HIS A 412 -7.54 -15.17 -27.45
CA HIS A 412 -7.72 -15.64 -28.84
C HIS A 412 -6.40 -15.86 -29.59
N ASP A 413 -5.33 -15.17 -29.16
CA ASP A 413 -4.00 -15.29 -29.75
C ASP A 413 -2.94 -15.02 -28.68
N HIS A 414 -2.31 -16.06 -28.17
CA HIS A 414 -1.34 -15.97 -27.08
C HIS A 414 -0.08 -15.14 -27.44
N ASN A 415 0.18 -14.90 -28.74
CA ASN A 415 1.26 -14.02 -29.16
C ASN A 415 0.91 -12.53 -28.97
N LYS A 416 -0.37 -12.22 -28.79
CA LYS A 416 -0.86 -10.87 -28.61
C LYS A 416 -0.92 -10.55 -27.13
N VAL A 417 -0.10 -9.57 -26.74
CA VAL A 417 -0.01 -9.11 -25.34
C VAL A 417 -0.27 -7.61 -25.30
N TYR A 418 -1.08 -7.19 -24.34
CA TYR A 418 -1.46 -5.80 -24.10
C TYR A 418 -0.75 -5.25 -22.87
N ALA A 419 -0.40 -3.96 -22.91
CA ALA A 419 0.09 -3.20 -21.76
C ALA A 419 -0.57 -1.82 -21.70
N GLY A 420 -0.84 -1.33 -20.47
CA GLY A 420 -1.53 -0.06 -20.22
C GLY A 420 -0.59 1.07 -19.81
N SER A 421 -0.54 2.15 -20.58
CA SER A 421 -0.10 3.49 -20.14
C SER A 421 -1.34 4.41 -20.11
N GLN A 422 -1.28 5.67 -20.57
CA GLN A 422 -2.50 6.40 -20.96
C GLN A 422 -3.12 5.84 -22.27
N PHE A 423 -2.40 4.96 -22.92
CA PHE A 423 -2.80 4.21 -24.11
C PHE A 423 -2.83 2.72 -23.82
N VAL A 424 -3.52 1.97 -24.67
CA VAL A 424 -3.33 0.52 -24.77
C VAL A 424 -2.27 0.26 -25.84
N HIS A 425 -1.23 -0.47 -25.44
CA HIS A 425 -0.15 -0.95 -26.31
C HIS A 425 -0.34 -2.44 -26.59
N GLU A 426 0.03 -2.87 -27.79
CA GLU A 426 -0.04 -4.27 -28.24
C GLU A 426 1.32 -4.70 -28.80
N THR A 427 1.77 -5.89 -28.44
CA THR A 427 2.85 -6.61 -29.13
C THR A 427 2.33 -7.93 -29.68
N THR A 428 2.89 -8.39 -30.81
CA THR A 428 2.61 -9.71 -31.41
C THR A 428 3.89 -10.48 -31.76
N ASP A 429 5.04 -9.95 -31.34
CA ASP A 429 6.37 -10.47 -31.68
C ASP A 429 7.23 -10.77 -30.43
N GLY A 430 6.57 -11.05 -29.30
CA GLY A 430 7.23 -11.37 -28.05
C GLY A 430 7.89 -10.16 -27.38
N GLY A 431 7.36 -8.96 -27.61
CA GLY A 431 7.81 -7.71 -27.03
C GLY A 431 9.00 -7.07 -27.75
N ASN A 432 9.37 -7.54 -28.95
CA ASN A 432 10.41 -6.87 -29.74
C ASN A 432 9.95 -5.53 -30.28
N SER A 433 8.65 -5.38 -30.53
CA SER A 433 8.02 -4.11 -30.87
C SER A 433 6.65 -3.96 -30.22
N TRP A 434 6.24 -2.70 -30.00
CA TRP A 434 4.95 -2.34 -29.42
C TRP A 434 4.25 -1.30 -30.28
N HIS A 435 2.94 -1.48 -30.45
CA HIS A 435 2.09 -0.58 -31.23
C HIS A 435 1.00 -0.01 -30.34
N VAL A 436 0.74 1.29 -30.43
CA VAL A 436 -0.41 1.93 -29.78
C VAL A 436 -1.66 1.58 -30.56
N ILE A 437 -2.67 1.01 -29.90
CA ILE A 437 -3.96 0.62 -30.48
C ILE A 437 -5.14 1.42 -29.92
N SER A 438 -4.89 2.54 -29.22
CA SER A 438 -5.94 3.41 -28.69
C SER A 438 -5.56 4.88 -28.82
N PRO A 439 -6.53 5.82 -28.77
CA PRO A 439 -6.25 7.19 -28.38
C PRO A 439 -5.84 7.24 -26.89
N ASP A 440 -5.51 8.43 -26.35
CA ASP A 440 -5.45 8.63 -24.90
C ASP A 440 -6.85 8.33 -24.30
N LEU A 441 -6.93 7.31 -23.45
CA LEU A 441 -8.19 6.82 -22.88
C LEU A 441 -8.54 7.48 -21.56
N THR A 442 -7.71 8.41 -21.10
CA THR A 442 -7.77 9.05 -19.80
C THR A 442 -8.43 10.44 -19.89
N ARG A 443 -8.61 11.09 -18.74
CA ARG A 443 -9.06 12.50 -18.69
C ARG A 443 -8.02 13.46 -19.25
N ASN A 444 -6.74 13.08 -19.22
CA ASN A 444 -5.59 13.90 -19.60
C ASN A 444 -5.61 15.28 -18.91
N ASP A 445 -5.92 15.30 -17.61
CA ASP A 445 -6.04 16.51 -16.79
C ASP A 445 -4.66 16.97 -16.30
N ASN A 446 -4.05 17.87 -17.07
CA ASN A 446 -2.72 18.41 -16.75
C ASN A 446 -2.64 19.11 -15.37
N SER A 447 -3.76 19.56 -14.79
CA SER A 447 -3.78 20.18 -13.47
C SER A 447 -3.45 19.21 -12.34
N ARG A 448 -3.55 17.91 -12.61
CA ARG A 448 -3.30 16.81 -11.67
C ARG A 448 -2.11 15.92 -12.06
N MET A 449 -1.25 16.40 -12.93
CA MET A 449 -0.04 15.70 -13.40
C MET A 449 1.26 16.35 -12.90
N GLY A 450 1.17 17.19 -11.88
CA GLY A 450 2.32 17.86 -11.28
C GLY A 450 3.17 16.95 -10.40
N SER A 451 4.08 17.58 -9.64
CA SER A 451 4.95 16.85 -8.71
C SER A 451 4.16 16.29 -7.54
N SER A 452 4.43 15.04 -7.17
CA SER A 452 3.98 14.38 -5.96
C SER A 452 5.01 14.54 -4.84
N GLY A 453 4.56 14.57 -3.57
CA GLY A 453 5.41 14.60 -2.38
C GLY A 453 5.33 15.89 -1.55
N GLY A 454 4.77 16.97 -2.07
CA GLY A 454 4.66 18.25 -1.37
C GLY A 454 6.02 18.91 -1.14
N LEU A 455 6.40 19.17 0.11
CA LEU A 455 7.69 19.82 0.44
C LEU A 455 8.91 19.03 -0.03
N THR A 456 8.82 17.71 -0.06
CA THR A 456 9.88 16.82 -0.57
C THR A 456 9.36 16.05 -1.76
N PRO A 457 9.73 16.42 -2.99
CA PRO A 457 9.29 15.70 -4.20
C PRO A 457 9.61 14.20 -4.15
N ASP A 458 8.63 13.37 -4.51
CA ASP A 458 8.74 11.91 -4.56
C ASP A 458 8.00 11.35 -5.79
N ASN A 459 8.53 11.65 -6.98
CA ASN A 459 7.97 11.21 -8.24
C ASN A 459 8.54 9.83 -8.60
N ILE A 460 7.83 8.78 -8.26
CA ILE A 460 8.24 7.38 -8.46
C ILE A 460 7.21 6.55 -9.25
N GLY A 461 6.28 7.22 -9.94
CA GLY A 461 5.28 6.55 -10.77
C GLY A 461 4.10 5.91 -10.03
N VAL A 462 4.11 5.84 -8.70
CA VAL A 462 3.02 5.26 -7.88
C VAL A 462 1.73 6.08 -8.03
N GLU A 463 1.85 7.40 -7.97
CA GLU A 463 0.73 8.34 -8.05
C GLU A 463 0.60 8.98 -9.46
N TYR A 464 1.04 8.29 -10.53
CA TYR A 464 0.79 8.82 -11.86
C TYR A 464 -0.71 8.80 -12.18
N ALA A 465 -1.25 9.98 -12.37
CA ALA A 465 -2.63 10.18 -12.78
C ALA A 465 -2.81 10.00 -14.30
N GLY A 466 -4.01 9.61 -14.69
CA GLY A 466 -4.38 9.45 -16.08
C GLY A 466 -3.65 8.29 -16.74
N VAL A 467 -3.86 7.07 -16.22
CA VAL A 467 -3.33 5.82 -16.75
C VAL A 467 -4.42 4.78 -16.91
N VAL A 468 -4.27 3.88 -17.87
CA VAL A 468 -5.05 2.64 -17.96
C VAL A 468 -4.59 1.72 -16.83
N PHE A 469 -5.51 1.34 -15.97
CA PHE A 469 -5.24 0.54 -14.77
C PHE A 469 -5.79 -0.90 -14.87
N ALA A 470 -6.79 -1.12 -15.75
CA ALA A 470 -7.35 -2.43 -16.02
C ALA A 470 -7.57 -2.63 -17.52
N ILE A 471 -7.23 -3.81 -18.03
CA ILE A 471 -7.47 -4.23 -19.43
C ILE A 471 -8.06 -5.65 -19.40
N ALA A 472 -9.15 -5.86 -20.16
CA ALA A 472 -9.72 -7.18 -20.36
C ALA A 472 -10.25 -7.34 -21.79
N GLU A 473 -9.72 -8.31 -22.55
CA GLU A 473 -10.33 -8.74 -23.80
C GLU A 473 -11.39 -9.81 -23.54
N SER A 474 -12.53 -9.70 -24.20
CA SER A 474 -13.60 -10.69 -24.09
C SER A 474 -13.12 -12.08 -24.54
N PRO A 475 -13.25 -13.13 -23.73
CA PRO A 475 -12.92 -14.49 -24.16
C PRO A 475 -13.93 -15.07 -25.16
N LYS A 476 -15.05 -14.37 -25.41
CA LYS A 476 -16.10 -14.80 -26.35
C LYS A 476 -15.99 -14.17 -27.73
N GLU A 477 -15.49 -12.96 -27.83
CA GLU A 477 -15.44 -12.21 -29.11
C GLU A 477 -14.10 -11.48 -29.23
N ALA A 478 -13.27 -11.91 -30.16
CA ALA A 478 -11.96 -11.28 -30.42
C ALA A 478 -12.10 -9.81 -30.79
N GLY A 479 -11.23 -8.98 -30.22
CA GLY A 479 -11.21 -7.56 -30.48
C GLY A 479 -12.26 -6.74 -29.68
N VAL A 480 -13.05 -7.38 -28.83
CA VAL A 480 -13.83 -6.67 -27.78
C VAL A 480 -12.92 -6.50 -26.57
N ILE A 481 -12.38 -5.29 -26.41
CA ILE A 481 -11.41 -4.98 -25.34
C ILE A 481 -11.96 -3.87 -24.47
N TRP A 482 -11.96 -4.09 -23.17
CA TRP A 482 -12.31 -3.12 -22.15
C TRP A 482 -11.04 -2.52 -21.55
N ALA A 483 -11.09 -1.23 -21.24
CA ALA A 483 -10.05 -0.52 -20.51
C ALA A 483 -10.66 0.37 -19.43
N GLY A 484 -10.13 0.25 -18.22
CA GLY A 484 -10.46 1.09 -17.07
C GLY A 484 -9.28 1.94 -16.66
N THR A 485 -9.52 3.18 -16.22
CA THR A 485 -8.46 4.11 -15.86
C THR A 485 -8.46 4.44 -14.36
N ASN A 486 -7.30 4.87 -13.84
CA ASN A 486 -7.22 5.30 -12.45
C ASN A 486 -7.85 6.68 -12.20
N ASP A 487 -8.16 7.42 -13.25
CA ASP A 487 -8.90 8.69 -13.19
C ASP A 487 -10.41 8.53 -13.46
N GLY A 488 -10.91 7.29 -13.42
CA GLY A 488 -12.33 6.97 -13.34
C GLY A 488 -13.05 6.89 -14.68
N LEU A 489 -12.39 6.48 -15.75
CA LEU A 489 -13.06 6.26 -17.04
C LEU A 489 -13.11 4.77 -17.40
N VAL A 490 -14.21 4.38 -18.06
CA VAL A 490 -14.39 3.04 -18.65
C VAL A 490 -14.57 3.20 -20.16
N GLN A 491 -13.72 2.52 -20.90
CA GLN A 491 -13.65 2.57 -22.36
C GLN A 491 -13.82 1.17 -22.95
N ILE A 492 -14.38 1.07 -24.13
CA ILE A 492 -14.52 -0.19 -24.86
C ILE A 492 -14.21 0.00 -26.35
N THR A 493 -13.52 -0.97 -26.94
CA THR A 493 -13.46 -1.18 -28.38
C THR A 493 -14.14 -2.49 -28.77
N ARG A 494 -14.68 -2.59 -29.98
CA ARG A 494 -15.27 -3.82 -30.53
C ARG A 494 -14.66 -4.23 -31.86
N ASP A 495 -13.57 -3.61 -32.22
CA ASP A 495 -12.91 -3.79 -33.53
C ASP A 495 -11.38 -3.87 -33.42
N GLY A 496 -10.89 -4.35 -32.25
CA GLY A 496 -9.47 -4.55 -32.01
C GLY A 496 -8.68 -3.26 -31.87
N GLY A 497 -9.30 -2.22 -31.29
CA GLY A 497 -8.66 -0.95 -31.00
C GLY A 497 -8.78 0.13 -32.07
N LYS A 498 -9.45 -0.15 -33.21
CA LYS A 498 -9.62 0.85 -34.27
C LYS A 498 -10.53 2.00 -33.84
N ASN A 499 -11.58 1.71 -33.08
CA ASN A 499 -12.50 2.70 -32.52
C ASN A 499 -12.75 2.40 -31.04
N TRP A 500 -12.68 3.43 -30.20
CA TRP A 500 -12.95 3.35 -28.77
C TRP A 500 -14.16 4.20 -28.40
N THR A 501 -14.95 3.70 -27.46
CA THR A 501 -16.15 4.37 -26.94
C THR A 501 -16.05 4.53 -25.44
N ASN A 502 -16.16 5.75 -24.95
CA ASN A 502 -16.27 6.04 -23.53
C ASN A 502 -17.70 5.75 -23.06
N VAL A 503 -17.85 4.77 -22.15
CA VAL A 503 -19.14 4.33 -21.60
C VAL A 503 -19.36 4.79 -20.16
N THR A 504 -18.43 5.52 -19.57
CA THR A 504 -18.42 5.94 -18.16
C THR A 504 -19.71 6.64 -17.75
N LYS A 505 -20.23 7.54 -18.60
CA LYS A 505 -21.46 8.30 -18.32
C LYS A 505 -22.73 7.43 -18.17
N ASN A 506 -22.66 6.18 -18.59
CA ASN A 506 -23.78 5.24 -18.51
C ASN A 506 -23.78 4.49 -17.16
N ILE A 507 -22.70 4.61 -16.37
CA ILE A 507 -22.54 3.96 -15.06
C ILE A 507 -23.24 4.84 -14.01
N PRO A 508 -24.25 4.33 -13.28
CA PRO A 508 -24.95 5.09 -12.25
C PRO A 508 -23.98 5.40 -11.09
N ASN A 509 -24.03 6.61 -10.57
CA ASN A 509 -23.24 7.05 -9.41
C ASN A 509 -21.73 6.81 -9.55
N MET A 510 -21.20 6.78 -10.78
CA MET A 510 -19.77 6.58 -11.01
C MET A 510 -18.97 7.62 -10.26
N LEU A 511 -18.02 7.16 -9.48
CA LEU A 511 -17.19 8.00 -8.62
C LEU A 511 -16.19 8.80 -9.45
N ASP A 512 -16.20 10.11 -9.27
CA ASP A 512 -15.23 10.98 -9.93
C ASP A 512 -13.81 10.68 -9.39
N TRP A 513 -12.86 10.42 -10.29
CA TRP A 513 -11.49 10.02 -9.95
C TRP A 513 -11.36 8.71 -9.15
N GLY A 514 -12.40 7.91 -9.05
CA GLY A 514 -12.31 6.55 -8.52
C GLY A 514 -11.56 5.64 -9.48
N THR A 515 -10.58 4.90 -8.98
CA THR A 515 -9.79 3.98 -9.81
C THR A 515 -10.64 2.79 -10.25
N VAL A 516 -10.78 2.56 -11.56
CA VAL A 516 -11.33 1.31 -12.08
C VAL A 516 -10.29 0.22 -11.84
N SER A 517 -10.39 -0.45 -10.69
CA SER A 517 -9.35 -1.36 -10.18
C SER A 517 -9.34 -2.71 -10.88
N ASN A 518 -10.51 -3.16 -11.37
CA ASN A 518 -10.62 -4.41 -12.11
C ASN A 518 -11.75 -4.38 -13.13
N ILE A 519 -11.55 -5.10 -14.22
CA ILE A 519 -12.57 -5.44 -15.21
C ILE A 519 -12.56 -6.95 -15.44
N GLU A 520 -13.71 -7.59 -15.27
CA GLU A 520 -13.95 -8.99 -15.60
C GLU A 520 -14.87 -9.06 -16.82
N ALA A 521 -14.34 -9.41 -17.98
CA ALA A 521 -15.11 -9.67 -19.18
C ALA A 521 -15.68 -11.09 -19.12
N SER A 522 -17.01 -11.21 -19.19
CA SER A 522 -17.67 -12.51 -19.03
C SER A 522 -17.24 -13.54 -20.07
N ARG A 523 -17.01 -14.78 -19.61
CA ARG A 523 -16.76 -15.92 -20.50
C ARG A 523 -18.02 -16.44 -21.18
N TYR A 524 -19.18 -16.00 -20.75
CA TYR A 524 -20.47 -16.52 -21.23
C TYR A 524 -21.11 -15.64 -22.28
N ASP A 525 -20.83 -14.34 -22.25
CA ASP A 525 -21.46 -13.37 -23.15
C ASP A 525 -20.51 -12.21 -23.43
N ALA A 526 -20.27 -11.90 -24.71
CA ALA A 526 -19.32 -10.86 -25.11
C ALA A 526 -19.71 -9.44 -24.69
N GLY A 527 -21.01 -9.18 -24.52
CA GLY A 527 -21.54 -7.88 -24.08
C GLY A 527 -21.56 -7.69 -22.57
N THR A 528 -21.26 -8.75 -21.80
CA THR A 528 -21.29 -8.75 -20.34
C THR A 528 -19.91 -8.48 -19.76
N ALA A 529 -19.84 -7.56 -18.82
CA ALA A 529 -18.66 -7.28 -18.02
C ALA A 529 -19.04 -6.82 -16.61
N TYR A 530 -18.14 -7.09 -15.66
CA TYR A 530 -18.22 -6.62 -14.29
C TYR A 530 -17.02 -5.72 -14.02
N ILE A 531 -17.21 -4.65 -13.24
CA ILE A 531 -16.12 -3.76 -12.84
C ILE A 531 -16.19 -3.49 -11.35
N THR A 532 -15.01 -3.28 -10.75
CA THR A 532 -14.86 -2.67 -9.42
C THR A 532 -14.25 -1.29 -9.55
N VAL A 533 -14.69 -0.37 -8.68
CA VAL A 533 -14.13 0.97 -8.60
C VAL A 533 -13.67 1.21 -7.17
N ASP A 534 -12.40 1.48 -7.01
CA ASP A 534 -11.79 1.82 -5.73
C ASP A 534 -11.77 3.34 -5.54
N GLY A 535 -12.50 3.81 -4.55
CA GLY A 535 -12.64 5.23 -4.22
C GLY A 535 -11.87 5.68 -3.00
N HIS A 536 -11.07 4.83 -2.36
CA HIS A 536 -10.47 5.19 -1.08
C HIS A 536 -9.55 6.42 -1.18
N GLN A 537 -8.83 6.59 -2.29
CA GLN A 537 -7.94 7.74 -2.52
C GLN A 537 -8.68 9.05 -2.84
N VAL A 538 -9.98 8.99 -3.09
CA VAL A 538 -10.86 10.16 -3.23
C VAL A 538 -11.85 10.25 -2.07
N ASN A 539 -11.43 9.74 -0.92
CA ASN A 539 -12.14 9.80 0.36
C ASN A 539 -13.49 9.08 0.39
N ASN A 540 -13.70 8.11 -0.48
CA ASN A 540 -14.91 7.27 -0.48
C ASN A 540 -14.54 5.79 -0.34
N ARG A 541 -15.08 5.10 0.68
CA ARG A 541 -14.78 3.71 1.02
C ARG A 541 -15.97 2.79 0.85
N ASP A 542 -17.04 3.28 0.24
CA ASP A 542 -18.16 2.44 -0.14
C ASP A 542 -17.73 1.42 -1.20
N PRO A 543 -18.35 0.24 -1.21
CA PRO A 543 -18.09 -0.73 -2.27
C PRO A 543 -18.77 -0.25 -3.56
N PHE A 544 -18.03 -0.21 -4.65
CA PHE A 544 -18.54 0.07 -5.98
C PHE A 544 -18.29 -1.11 -6.89
N VAL A 545 -19.34 -1.82 -7.24
CA VAL A 545 -19.31 -2.97 -8.15
C VAL A 545 -20.44 -2.83 -9.14
N TYR A 546 -20.13 -2.91 -10.43
CA TYR A 546 -21.12 -2.72 -11.49
C TYR A 546 -21.10 -3.86 -12.50
N LYS A 547 -22.26 -4.10 -13.11
CA LYS A 547 -22.45 -5.05 -14.20
C LYS A 547 -23.09 -4.38 -15.40
N THR A 548 -22.61 -4.73 -16.58
CA THR A 548 -23.26 -4.50 -17.88
C THR A 548 -23.56 -5.82 -18.58
N ALA A 549 -24.52 -5.84 -19.51
CA ALA A 549 -24.81 -6.99 -20.38
C ALA A 549 -25.00 -6.56 -21.85
N ASP A 550 -24.63 -5.32 -22.21
CA ASP A 550 -24.91 -4.72 -23.51
C ASP A 550 -23.76 -3.84 -24.04
N PHE A 551 -22.50 -4.25 -23.76
CA PHE A 551 -21.29 -3.54 -24.14
C PHE A 551 -21.22 -2.12 -23.51
N GLY A 552 -21.67 -1.99 -22.26
CA GLY A 552 -21.58 -0.74 -21.49
C GLY A 552 -22.64 0.32 -21.86
N LYS A 553 -23.69 -0.03 -22.61
CA LYS A 553 -24.77 0.90 -22.88
C LYS A 553 -25.62 1.17 -21.64
N THR A 554 -25.81 0.14 -20.81
CA THR A 554 -26.44 0.23 -19.49
C THR A 554 -25.64 -0.51 -18.44
N TRP A 555 -25.68 -0.02 -17.20
CA TRP A 555 -25.00 -0.60 -16.05
C TRP A 555 -25.92 -0.70 -14.85
N THR A 556 -25.72 -1.70 -14.04
CA THR A 556 -26.41 -1.92 -12.77
C THR A 556 -25.37 -2.01 -11.65
N GLU A 557 -25.58 -1.28 -10.58
CA GLU A 557 -24.82 -1.43 -9.34
C GLU A 557 -25.23 -2.73 -8.63
N ILE A 558 -24.25 -3.51 -8.17
CA ILE A 558 -24.46 -4.86 -7.62
C ILE A 558 -23.70 -5.02 -6.28
N THR A 559 -24.08 -4.26 -5.26
CA THR A 559 -23.38 -4.20 -3.95
C THR A 559 -24.23 -4.68 -2.77
N ASN A 560 -25.45 -5.17 -3.01
CA ASN A 560 -26.34 -5.59 -1.94
C ASN A 560 -25.76 -6.77 -1.12
N GLY A 561 -25.72 -6.60 0.22
CA GLY A 561 -25.11 -7.58 1.15
C GLY A 561 -23.67 -7.28 1.55
N ILE A 562 -23.01 -6.31 0.90
CA ILE A 562 -21.70 -5.83 1.32
C ILE A 562 -21.91 -4.70 2.34
N PRO A 563 -21.29 -4.74 3.53
CA PRO A 563 -21.44 -3.69 4.52
C PRO A 563 -20.78 -2.39 4.05
N HIS A 564 -21.29 -1.26 4.51
CA HIS A 564 -20.67 0.05 4.35
C HIS A 564 -19.80 0.32 5.59
N SER A 565 -18.48 0.18 5.44
CA SER A 565 -17.50 0.41 6.51
C SER A 565 -16.24 1.05 5.97
N MET A 566 -15.31 1.37 6.85
CA MET A 566 -13.99 1.93 6.48
C MET A 566 -13.15 0.99 5.61
N LEU A 567 -13.48 -0.32 5.58
CA LEU A 567 -12.72 -1.37 4.91
C LEU A 567 -13.58 -2.16 3.90
N SER A 568 -14.60 -1.53 3.32
CA SER A 568 -15.53 -2.20 2.40
C SER A 568 -15.27 -1.90 0.92
N TYR A 569 -14.32 -1.04 0.59
CA TYR A 569 -14.04 -0.73 -0.81
C TYR A 569 -13.53 -1.96 -1.57
N ALA A 570 -13.98 -2.08 -2.82
CA ALA A 570 -13.79 -3.26 -3.64
C ALA A 570 -12.50 -3.15 -4.47
N HIS A 571 -11.76 -4.25 -4.56
CA HIS A 571 -10.53 -4.36 -5.37
C HIS A 571 -10.74 -5.14 -6.65
N CYS A 572 -11.36 -6.31 -6.58
CA CYS A 572 -11.53 -7.18 -7.75
C CYS A 572 -12.79 -8.04 -7.69
N VAL A 573 -13.31 -8.37 -8.87
CA VAL A 573 -14.44 -9.28 -9.07
C VAL A 573 -14.06 -10.35 -10.08
N ARG A 574 -14.57 -11.60 -9.90
CA ARG A 574 -14.40 -12.70 -10.85
C ARG A 574 -15.70 -13.43 -11.09
N GLU A 575 -15.97 -13.77 -12.35
CA GLU A 575 -17.02 -14.70 -12.72
C GLU A 575 -16.46 -16.11 -12.77
N ASP A 576 -17.15 -17.06 -12.13
CA ASP A 576 -16.78 -18.47 -12.11
C ASP A 576 -16.75 -19.04 -13.55
N PRO A 577 -15.69 -19.77 -13.93
CA PRO A 577 -15.55 -20.26 -15.29
C PRO A 577 -16.48 -21.43 -15.63
N VAL A 578 -17.01 -22.13 -14.62
CA VAL A 578 -17.85 -23.31 -14.77
C VAL A 578 -19.33 -22.95 -14.62
N ARG A 579 -19.65 -22.01 -13.70
CA ARG A 579 -21.02 -21.63 -13.41
C ARG A 579 -21.28 -20.15 -13.70
N LYS A 580 -22.07 -19.87 -14.73
CA LYS A 580 -22.52 -18.51 -15.05
C LYS A 580 -23.24 -17.86 -13.88
N GLY A 581 -22.85 -16.62 -13.55
CA GLY A 581 -23.46 -15.82 -12.48
C GLY A 581 -23.10 -16.23 -11.06
N LEU A 582 -22.19 -17.17 -10.87
CA LEU A 582 -21.45 -17.35 -9.63
C LEU A 582 -20.29 -16.37 -9.66
N LEU A 583 -20.24 -15.46 -8.68
CA LEU A 583 -19.25 -14.39 -8.63
C LEU A 583 -18.51 -14.40 -7.31
N TYR A 584 -17.23 -13.99 -7.36
CA TYR A 584 -16.38 -13.77 -6.20
C TYR A 584 -15.94 -12.30 -6.18
N LEU A 585 -15.88 -11.68 -5.00
CA LEU A 585 -15.50 -10.28 -4.83
C LEU A 585 -14.50 -10.12 -3.71
N GLY A 586 -13.37 -9.48 -3.99
CA GLY A 586 -12.37 -9.07 -3.02
C GLY A 586 -12.54 -7.62 -2.60
N THR A 587 -12.52 -7.39 -1.27
CA THR A 587 -12.54 -6.06 -0.65
C THR A 587 -11.33 -5.85 0.23
N GLU A 588 -11.20 -4.67 0.83
CA GLU A 588 -10.10 -4.33 1.74
C GLU A 588 -9.99 -5.22 2.98
N ASN A 589 -11.02 -5.96 3.33
CA ASN A 589 -11.02 -6.76 4.56
C ASN A 589 -11.64 -8.17 4.44
N ALA A 590 -12.21 -8.51 3.29
CA ALA A 590 -12.95 -9.75 3.15
C ALA A 590 -13.09 -10.24 1.71
N LEU A 591 -13.37 -11.53 1.58
CA LEU A 591 -13.83 -12.17 0.37
C LEU A 591 -15.35 -12.39 0.47
N TYR A 592 -16.06 -12.18 -0.64
CA TYR A 592 -17.50 -12.41 -0.77
C TYR A 592 -17.81 -13.32 -1.94
N VAL A 593 -18.95 -14.00 -1.87
CA VAL A 593 -19.50 -14.82 -2.96
C VAL A 593 -20.94 -14.41 -3.26
N SER A 594 -21.31 -14.42 -4.53
CA SER A 594 -22.69 -14.26 -4.98
C SER A 594 -23.09 -15.45 -5.86
N PHE A 595 -24.25 -16.04 -5.56
CA PHE A 595 -24.81 -17.18 -6.31
C PHE A 595 -25.87 -16.75 -7.34
N ASP A 596 -26.19 -15.48 -7.43
CA ASP A 596 -27.30 -14.90 -8.16
C ASP A 596 -26.90 -13.69 -9.03
N ASP A 597 -25.68 -13.76 -9.57
CA ASP A 597 -25.16 -12.79 -10.54
C ASP A 597 -25.00 -11.37 -9.94
N GLY A 598 -24.52 -11.32 -8.70
CA GLY A 598 -24.22 -10.10 -7.97
C GLY A 598 -25.45 -9.43 -7.32
N LYS A 599 -26.63 -10.04 -7.37
CA LYS A 599 -27.83 -9.47 -6.74
C LYS A 599 -27.72 -9.47 -5.22
N ASN A 600 -27.09 -10.49 -4.65
CA ASN A 600 -26.83 -10.60 -3.22
C ASN A 600 -25.44 -11.17 -2.97
N TRP A 601 -24.69 -10.58 -2.04
CA TRP A 601 -23.38 -11.02 -1.63
C TRP A 601 -23.40 -11.60 -0.22
N GLN A 602 -22.59 -12.62 0.01
CA GLN A 602 -22.41 -13.25 1.31
C GLN A 602 -20.90 -13.35 1.61
N PRO A 603 -20.46 -13.17 2.87
CA PRO A 603 -19.06 -13.37 3.24
C PRO A 603 -18.60 -14.80 2.95
N LEU A 604 -17.41 -14.94 2.39
CA LEU A 604 -16.73 -16.22 2.14
C LEU A 604 -15.36 -16.17 2.83
N GLN A 605 -15.33 -16.44 4.13
CA GLN A 605 -14.10 -16.28 4.90
C GLN A 605 -13.30 -17.59 5.01
N SER A 606 -13.94 -18.74 5.25
CA SER A 606 -13.36 -20.11 5.21
C SER A 606 -11.90 -20.23 5.69
N GLY A 607 -11.55 -19.54 6.80
CA GLY A 607 -10.18 -19.52 7.33
C GLY A 607 -9.24 -18.48 6.70
N LEU A 608 -9.67 -17.77 5.66
CA LEU A 608 -8.93 -16.63 5.12
C LEU A 608 -8.81 -15.55 6.20
N PRO A 609 -7.62 -15.00 6.47
CA PRO A 609 -7.48 -13.91 7.43
C PRO A 609 -8.18 -12.65 6.94
N HIS A 610 -8.57 -11.78 7.87
CA HIS A 610 -9.00 -10.42 7.55
C HIS A 610 -7.80 -9.63 7.01
N ALA A 611 -7.71 -9.56 5.69
CA ALA A 611 -6.67 -8.87 4.95
C ALA A 611 -7.25 -8.38 3.62
N PRO A 612 -6.67 -7.35 3.00
CA PRO A 612 -7.09 -6.92 1.67
C PRO A 612 -6.98 -8.05 0.66
N VAL A 613 -8.07 -8.34 -0.03
CA VAL A 613 -8.11 -9.28 -1.15
C VAL A 613 -7.96 -8.47 -2.44
N TYR A 614 -6.73 -8.31 -2.87
CA TYR A 614 -6.38 -7.45 -4.00
C TYR A 614 -6.71 -8.06 -5.35
N TRP A 615 -6.50 -9.37 -5.47
CA TRP A 615 -6.75 -10.08 -6.71
C TRP A 615 -7.12 -11.53 -6.45
N MET A 616 -7.77 -12.15 -7.43
CA MET A 616 -8.08 -13.57 -7.40
C MET A 616 -8.18 -14.12 -8.81
N THR A 617 -8.03 -15.43 -8.95
CA THR A 617 -8.26 -16.18 -10.18
C THR A 617 -8.85 -17.55 -9.84
N VAL A 618 -9.63 -18.11 -10.74
CA VAL A 618 -10.14 -19.48 -10.59
C VAL A 618 -9.31 -20.39 -11.48
N GLN A 619 -8.70 -21.40 -10.88
CA GLN A 619 -8.05 -22.48 -11.62
C GLN A 619 -9.12 -23.47 -12.08
N GLU A 620 -9.45 -23.41 -13.38
CA GLU A 620 -10.62 -24.07 -13.97
C GLU A 620 -10.60 -25.60 -13.88
N ARG A 621 -9.40 -26.22 -14.03
CA ARG A 621 -9.25 -27.68 -14.06
C ARG A 621 -9.37 -28.34 -12.69
N PHE A 622 -8.92 -27.63 -11.64
CA PHE A 622 -8.93 -28.11 -10.26
C PHE A 622 -10.12 -27.55 -9.47
N HIS A 623 -10.85 -26.60 -10.04
CA HIS A 623 -11.93 -25.88 -9.36
C HIS A 623 -11.44 -25.16 -8.09
N ASP A 624 -10.24 -24.57 -8.13
CA ASP A 624 -9.66 -23.87 -7.00
C ASP A 624 -9.78 -22.36 -7.17
N LEU A 625 -10.00 -21.63 -6.07
CA LEU A 625 -9.93 -20.18 -6.04
C LEU A 625 -8.62 -19.75 -5.41
N ASP A 626 -7.74 -19.20 -6.24
CA ASP A 626 -6.47 -18.62 -5.81
C ASP A 626 -6.63 -17.13 -5.50
N VAL A 627 -6.19 -16.72 -4.31
CA VAL A 627 -6.38 -15.39 -3.76
C VAL A 627 -5.04 -14.75 -3.43
N ALA A 628 -4.81 -13.54 -3.94
CA ALA A 628 -3.72 -12.67 -3.56
C ALA A 628 -4.16 -11.72 -2.44
N THR A 629 -3.43 -11.72 -1.33
CA THR A 629 -3.70 -10.80 -0.22
C THR A 629 -2.57 -9.80 -0.04
N TYR A 630 -2.95 -8.57 0.27
CA TYR A 630 -1.96 -7.53 0.55
C TYR A 630 -1.53 -7.59 2.02
N GLY A 631 -0.55 -8.48 2.28
CA GLY A 631 0.05 -8.67 3.60
C GLY A 631 0.06 -10.10 4.12
N ARG A 632 -0.76 -11.03 3.58
CA ARG A 632 -0.85 -12.42 4.04
C ARG A 632 -0.50 -13.46 2.97
N GLY A 633 0.08 -13.02 1.85
CA GLY A 633 0.54 -13.91 0.78
C GLY A 633 -0.60 -14.50 -0.05
N PHE A 634 -0.33 -15.66 -0.65
CA PHE A 634 -1.32 -16.42 -1.42
C PHE A 634 -2.15 -17.34 -0.54
N TRP A 635 -3.41 -17.48 -0.94
CA TRP A 635 -4.36 -18.44 -0.35
C TRP A 635 -5.06 -19.20 -1.45
N ILE A 636 -5.34 -20.48 -1.22
CA ILE A 636 -6.09 -21.32 -2.14
C ILE A 636 -7.30 -21.88 -1.38
N LEU A 637 -8.49 -21.67 -1.92
CA LEU A 637 -9.69 -22.38 -1.51
C LEU A 637 -9.87 -23.55 -2.48
N ASP A 638 -9.55 -24.74 -1.99
CA ASP A 638 -9.65 -25.99 -2.76
C ASP A 638 -11.12 -26.34 -3.02
N ASP A 639 -11.41 -26.82 -4.21
CA ASP A 639 -12.66 -27.47 -4.62
C ASP A 639 -13.91 -26.56 -4.52
N LEU A 640 -14.10 -25.72 -5.52
CA LEU A 640 -15.29 -24.89 -5.68
C LEU A 640 -16.54 -25.66 -6.14
N THR A 641 -16.44 -26.97 -6.44
CA THR A 641 -17.57 -27.74 -6.96
C THR A 641 -18.83 -27.69 -6.09
N PRO A 642 -18.76 -27.59 -4.73
CA PRO A 642 -19.95 -27.34 -3.93
C PRO A 642 -20.65 -26.02 -4.25
N PHE A 643 -19.88 -24.94 -4.51
CA PHE A 643 -20.46 -23.63 -4.87
C PHE A 643 -21.05 -23.65 -6.27
N GLU A 644 -20.39 -24.31 -7.21
CA GLU A 644 -20.85 -24.47 -8.59
C GLU A 644 -22.18 -25.24 -8.65
N GLN A 645 -22.42 -26.18 -7.73
CA GLN A 645 -23.64 -27.00 -7.65
C GLN A 645 -24.78 -26.34 -6.85
N MET A 646 -24.53 -25.28 -6.09
CA MET A 646 -25.53 -24.53 -5.32
C MET A 646 -26.46 -23.70 -6.22
N THR A 647 -27.22 -24.34 -7.11
CA THR A 647 -28.21 -23.65 -7.93
C THR A 647 -29.40 -23.15 -7.08
N PRO A 648 -30.24 -22.21 -7.59
CA PRO A 648 -31.43 -21.77 -6.87
C PRO A 648 -32.35 -22.91 -6.46
N GLU A 649 -32.44 -23.97 -7.29
CA GLU A 649 -33.25 -25.17 -7.02
C GLU A 649 -32.66 -25.98 -5.85
N VAL A 650 -31.33 -26.12 -5.78
CA VAL A 650 -30.65 -26.80 -4.67
C VAL A 650 -30.80 -26.00 -3.38
N LEU A 651 -30.58 -24.70 -3.43
CA LEU A 651 -30.76 -23.81 -2.27
C LEU A 651 -32.19 -23.79 -1.75
N ALA A 652 -33.18 -23.95 -2.62
CA ALA A 652 -34.59 -24.01 -2.23
C ALA A 652 -35.01 -25.39 -1.68
N SER A 653 -34.20 -26.44 -1.88
CA SER A 653 -34.50 -27.81 -1.42
C SER A 653 -33.96 -28.12 -0.03
N THR A 654 -33.14 -27.26 0.53
CA THR A 654 -32.60 -27.36 1.91
C THR A 654 -33.41 -26.49 2.88
#